data_b32a5dca02abb54f3ed5378d78cc7343
#
_entry.id   b32a5dca02abb54f3ed5378d78cc7343
#
_cell.length_a   1.000
_cell.length_b   1.000
_cell.length_c   1.000
_cell.angle_alpha   90.00
_cell.angle_beta   90.00
_cell.angle_gamma   90.00
#
_symmetry.space_group_name_H-M   'P 1'
#
loop_
_entity.id
_entity.type
_entity.pdbx_description
1 polymer ?
#
loop_
_entity_poly.entity_id
_entity_poly.type
_entity_poly.pdbx_seq_one_letter_code
_entity_poly.pdbx_strand_id
1 'polypeptide(L)'
;MSGMERREFLRWLGVGAGTAAATELTLPLKLLAAADPDENPLAGTVARDWEKIYRDQYTYDRSFDWVCSPNDTHACRVRAFVRNGIVTRLGNTYDYQTYADLDGNHATSSWNPRQCAKGYTFHRVLYGPYRLKHPIVRKGWKAWADAGFPELTDELRSKYMFDSRGQDEFVQIAWGDALTCIAKALVAIAERYSGEQGKARLRAQGYQPEMVEAMGGAGTRTVKMRGGMGLLGVIGKYGMYRLNNSLALLDAAIRRVGPKDAKAGRNWSNYTWHGDQAPGHPWVHGLQASDCDFNDLRFSKLIIMDGKNLVENKLTDSHWFIECMERGAKIVVIAPEYGPPSTKADYWIPIRPQTDAALWLGVTRLMIENKWYDESFVRAFTDFPLLVRTDTLKRLRAHEVVPGYKTTLAPDGPSMKVQGLTAEQHARLGDYVIWDEKAKAMRALTRDDVGARMKAKGLAPALEGTWKVRLVDGKEAEVATLWTLYRTHLRDYDLDTVAEITHAPKNLIRQLAQDIGAMKPVAIHQGEGINHWFHATEMNRAAYLPLMLTGNIGKPGAGCHTWAGNYKAALFQGSKETGPGFKGWVAEDPFQPNLDPSAHGKDVEAHAYTKDEEPAYWNHGDLALIVNTPKFGRRNFTGDTHMPTPTKAIIFSNVNLINNAKWAYGVIKNVNPKVEMIVAIDIQMTASIEYADIALPANSWLEFEGLEITASCSNPFLQIWKGGIPPVFDSRDDLMILAGIAKALAEVTGDRRFTDYFKFALEGRREVYIQRLLDTSTTTAGYKLADIMAGKYGPPGGALMLFRTYPRIPFWEQVHDSLPFHTDTGRLHAYADVPEAIEYGENFI
;
A
#
# COMPACT_ATOMS: atom_id res chain seq x y z
N MET A 1 -40.78 6.50 -21.75
CA MET A 1 -41.79 5.66 -22.42
C MET A 1 -42.33 4.66 -21.42
N SER A 2 -43.43 5.00 -20.80
CA SER A 2 -44.12 4.17 -19.83
C SER A 2 -45.21 3.39 -20.55
N GLY A 3 -45.25 2.07 -20.35
CA GLY A 3 -46.47 1.32 -20.53
C GLY A 3 -46.59 0.34 -21.69
N MET A 4 -45.51 -0.23 -22.19
CA MET A 4 -45.62 -1.37 -23.08
C MET A 4 -45.31 -2.64 -22.32
N GLU A 5 -46.31 -3.51 -22.11
CA GLU A 5 -46.10 -4.78 -21.43
C GLU A 5 -45.13 -5.68 -22.21
N ARG A 6 -44.28 -6.42 -21.47
CA ARG A 6 -43.28 -7.33 -22.03
C ARG A 6 -43.83 -8.31 -23.09
N ARG A 7 -45.10 -8.65 -22.98
CA ARG A 7 -45.83 -9.49 -23.97
C ARG A 7 -46.10 -8.78 -25.29
N GLU A 8 -46.34 -7.48 -25.28
CA GLU A 8 -46.56 -6.69 -26.51
C GLU A 8 -45.22 -6.47 -27.23
N PHE A 9 -44.14 -6.20 -26.48
CA PHE A 9 -42.81 -6.09 -27.05
C PHE A 9 -42.35 -7.40 -27.71
N LEU A 10 -42.64 -8.55 -27.11
CA LEU A 10 -42.30 -9.85 -27.68
C LEU A 10 -43.20 -10.20 -28.94
N ARG A 11 -44.46 -9.71 -28.98
CA ARG A 11 -45.31 -9.84 -30.18
C ARG A 11 -44.80 -9.00 -31.34
N TRP A 12 -44.33 -7.77 -31.05
CA TRP A 12 -43.70 -6.91 -32.04
C TRP A 12 -42.39 -7.49 -32.59
N LEU A 13 -41.56 -8.07 -31.75
CA LEU A 13 -40.39 -8.78 -32.21
C LEU A 13 -40.73 -10.03 -33.03
N GLY A 14 -41.77 -10.75 -32.68
CA GLY A 14 -42.23 -11.91 -33.42
C GLY A 14 -42.80 -11.58 -34.79
N VAL A 15 -43.54 -10.48 -34.90
CA VAL A 15 -44.11 -10.00 -36.20
C VAL A 15 -43.01 -9.41 -37.08
N GLY A 16 -42.02 -8.68 -36.47
CA GLY A 16 -40.88 -8.16 -37.23
C GLY A 16 -39.98 -9.25 -37.77
N ALA A 17 -39.74 -10.32 -36.98
CA ALA A 17 -38.96 -11.47 -37.42
C ALA A 17 -39.70 -12.33 -38.45
N GLY A 18 -41.04 -12.45 -38.36
CA GLY A 18 -41.83 -13.19 -39.31
C GLY A 18 -41.92 -12.55 -40.69
N THR A 19 -42.02 -11.22 -40.78
CA THR A 19 -42.05 -10.49 -42.05
C THR A 19 -40.68 -10.40 -42.72
N ALA A 20 -39.59 -10.30 -41.94
CA ALA A 20 -38.22 -10.37 -42.46
C ALA A 20 -37.92 -11.78 -43.01
N ALA A 21 -38.33 -12.84 -42.31
CA ALA A 21 -38.10 -14.20 -42.75
C ALA A 21 -38.91 -14.54 -44.03
N ALA A 22 -40.11 -13.96 -44.24
CA ALA A 22 -40.93 -14.25 -45.43
C ALA A 22 -40.41 -13.52 -46.68
N THR A 23 -39.74 -12.40 -46.55
CA THR A 23 -39.13 -11.68 -47.67
C THR A 23 -37.75 -12.23 -48.05
N GLU A 24 -37.03 -12.87 -47.14
CA GLU A 24 -35.70 -13.45 -47.43
C GLU A 24 -35.76 -14.88 -47.97
N LEU A 25 -36.86 -15.62 -47.80
CA LEU A 25 -37.01 -16.99 -48.31
C LEU A 25 -37.14 -17.09 -49.87
N THR A 26 -37.36 -15.94 -50.51
CA THR A 26 -37.45 -15.89 -52.02
C THR A 26 -36.15 -15.45 -52.71
N LEU A 27 -35.13 -15.03 -51.91
CA LEU A 27 -33.83 -14.54 -52.43
C LEU A 27 -32.74 -15.60 -52.64
N PRO A 28 -32.71 -16.76 -51.94
CA PRO A 28 -31.54 -17.65 -52.00
C PRO A 28 -31.36 -18.35 -53.34
N LEU A 29 -32.44 -18.53 -54.10
CA LEU A 29 -32.34 -19.26 -55.38
C LEU A 29 -31.76 -18.42 -56.52
N LYS A 30 -31.75 -17.11 -56.43
CA LYS A 30 -31.13 -16.23 -57.43
C LYS A 30 -29.66 -15.95 -57.23
N LEU A 31 -29.16 -16.17 -56.04
CA LEU A 31 -27.73 -15.91 -55.67
C LEU A 31 -26.78 -17.09 -55.97
N LEU A 32 -27.35 -18.27 -56.23
CA LEU A 32 -26.53 -19.44 -56.58
C LEU A 32 -26.05 -19.45 -58.06
N ALA A 33 -26.51 -18.53 -58.87
CA ALA A 33 -26.26 -18.52 -60.33
C ALA A 33 -25.08 -17.59 -60.76
N ALA A 34 -24.44 -16.89 -59.89
CA ALA A 34 -23.38 -15.93 -60.26
C ALA A 34 -22.37 -15.68 -59.14
N ALA A 35 -22.01 -16.70 -58.41
CA ALA A 35 -20.91 -16.58 -57.44
C ALA A 35 -19.58 -16.70 -58.21
N ASP A 36 -18.73 -15.71 -58.02
CA ASP A 36 -17.29 -15.81 -58.31
C ASP A 36 -16.77 -17.09 -57.63
N PRO A 37 -16.06 -17.99 -58.33
CA PRO A 37 -15.50 -19.21 -57.73
C PRO A 37 -14.62 -18.92 -56.50
N ASP A 38 -14.11 -17.71 -56.35
CA ASP A 38 -13.31 -17.27 -55.22
C ASP A 38 -14.16 -16.68 -54.07
N GLU A 39 -15.45 -16.43 -54.25
CA GLU A 39 -16.36 -16.00 -53.18
C GLU A 39 -16.98 -17.20 -52.44
N ASN A 40 -17.02 -17.11 -51.14
CA ASN A 40 -17.67 -18.10 -50.31
C ASN A 40 -19.17 -18.16 -50.59
N PRO A 41 -19.67 -19.22 -51.26
CA PRO A 41 -21.08 -19.31 -51.71
C PRO A 41 -22.09 -19.31 -50.57
N LEU A 42 -21.62 -19.51 -49.31
CA LEU A 42 -22.44 -19.45 -48.12
C LEU A 42 -22.47 -18.08 -47.46
N ALA A 43 -21.73 -17.10 -47.98
CA ALA A 43 -21.59 -15.78 -47.35
C ALA A 43 -22.92 -15.05 -47.13
N GLY A 44 -23.89 -15.25 -48.04
CA GLY A 44 -25.19 -14.63 -47.96
C GLY A 44 -26.31 -15.50 -47.39
N THR A 45 -26.02 -16.68 -46.84
CA THR A 45 -27.06 -17.61 -46.33
C THR A 45 -27.55 -17.21 -44.95
N VAL A 46 -28.85 -17.36 -44.69
CA VAL A 46 -29.49 -17.14 -43.40
C VAL A 46 -28.86 -18.03 -42.29
N ALA A 47 -28.37 -19.20 -42.66
CA ALA A 47 -27.68 -20.13 -41.74
C ALA A 47 -26.43 -19.50 -41.09
N ARG A 48 -25.89 -18.40 -41.59
CA ARG A 48 -24.72 -17.71 -41.07
C ARG A 48 -25.05 -16.43 -40.30
N ASP A 49 -26.29 -16.13 -40.00
CA ASP A 49 -26.67 -14.93 -39.25
C ASP A 49 -26.06 -14.89 -37.85
N TRP A 50 -25.82 -16.06 -37.23
CA TRP A 50 -25.10 -16.17 -35.98
C TRP A 50 -23.66 -15.63 -36.10
N GLU A 51 -22.99 -15.81 -37.23
CA GLU A 51 -21.65 -15.26 -37.46
C GLU A 51 -21.68 -13.73 -37.51
N LYS A 52 -22.70 -13.13 -38.13
CA LYS A 52 -22.90 -11.69 -38.19
C LYS A 52 -23.06 -11.13 -36.78
N ILE A 53 -23.86 -11.78 -35.93
CA ILE A 53 -24.03 -11.39 -34.52
C ILE A 53 -22.68 -11.42 -33.79
N TYR A 54 -21.91 -12.48 -33.94
CA TYR A 54 -20.60 -12.57 -33.30
C TYR A 54 -19.63 -11.53 -33.84
N ARG A 55 -19.54 -11.31 -35.12
CA ARG A 55 -18.68 -10.29 -35.74
C ARG A 55 -19.09 -8.91 -35.30
N ASP A 56 -20.37 -8.59 -35.29
CA ASP A 56 -20.89 -7.29 -34.86
C ASP A 56 -20.61 -7.03 -33.36
N GLN A 57 -20.69 -8.04 -32.53
CA GLN A 57 -20.38 -7.94 -31.10
C GLN A 57 -18.94 -7.51 -30.83
N TYR A 58 -17.98 -7.87 -31.70
CA TYR A 58 -16.56 -7.57 -31.53
C TYR A 58 -16.08 -6.39 -32.36
N THR A 59 -16.92 -5.74 -33.14
CA THR A 59 -16.58 -4.53 -33.90
C THR A 59 -16.37 -3.35 -32.93
N TYR A 60 -15.46 -2.47 -33.31
CA TYR A 60 -15.17 -1.23 -32.55
C TYR A 60 -14.68 -0.15 -33.49
N ASP A 61 -14.91 1.11 -33.13
CA ASP A 61 -14.48 2.27 -33.92
C ASP A 61 -13.04 2.64 -33.60
N ARG A 62 -12.66 2.49 -32.32
CA ARG A 62 -11.32 2.76 -31.81
C ARG A 62 -11.04 1.98 -30.54
N SER A 63 -9.77 1.89 -30.19
CA SER A 63 -9.31 1.33 -28.91
C SER A 63 -8.28 2.25 -28.27
N PHE A 64 -8.11 2.12 -26.96
CA PHE A 64 -7.06 2.80 -26.21
C PHE A 64 -6.64 1.95 -25.01
N ASP A 65 -5.41 2.18 -24.56
CA ASP A 65 -4.88 1.49 -23.39
C ASP A 65 -5.06 2.36 -22.14
N TRP A 66 -5.39 1.74 -21.03
CA TRP A 66 -5.55 2.35 -19.73
C TRP A 66 -5.00 1.43 -18.65
N VAL A 67 -4.86 1.93 -17.42
CA VAL A 67 -4.41 1.13 -16.30
C VAL A 67 -5.59 0.80 -15.40
N CYS A 68 -5.89 -0.49 -15.29
CA CYS A 68 -6.92 -1.00 -14.40
C CYS A 68 -6.33 -1.23 -13.02
N SER A 69 -6.84 -0.57 -12.03
CA SER A 69 -6.28 -0.62 -10.68
C SER A 69 -7.35 -0.67 -9.57
N PRO A 70 -8.45 -1.44 -9.73
CA PRO A 70 -9.44 -1.60 -8.67
C PRO A 70 -8.91 -2.41 -7.48
N ASN A 71 -7.79 -3.06 -7.67
CA ASN A 71 -6.95 -3.63 -6.64
C ASN A 71 -5.57 -2.99 -6.79
N ASP A 72 -5.07 -2.39 -5.74
CA ASP A 72 -3.88 -1.54 -5.74
C ASP A 72 -2.56 -2.26 -6.01
N THR A 73 -2.57 -3.58 -6.10
CA THR A 73 -1.35 -4.36 -6.27
C THR A 73 -0.98 -4.67 -7.71
N HIS A 74 -1.93 -4.58 -8.65
CA HIS A 74 -1.70 -5.11 -9.99
C HIS A 74 -1.38 -4.05 -11.04
N ALA A 75 -2.11 -2.93 -11.06
CA ALA A 75 -1.96 -1.89 -12.07
C ALA A 75 -1.89 -2.49 -13.50
N CYS A 76 -2.85 -3.32 -13.85
CA CYS A 76 -2.87 -4.01 -15.14
C CYS A 76 -3.09 -3.03 -16.29
N ARG A 77 -2.24 -3.07 -17.31
CA ARG A 77 -2.50 -2.35 -18.55
C ARG A 77 -3.52 -3.10 -19.38
N VAL A 78 -4.57 -2.42 -19.75
CA VAL A 78 -5.79 -3.01 -20.34
C VAL A 78 -6.17 -2.22 -21.57
N ARG A 79 -6.66 -2.91 -22.60
CA ARG A 79 -7.21 -2.28 -23.80
C ARG A 79 -8.71 -2.17 -23.71
N ALA A 80 -9.21 -0.96 -23.89
CA ALA A 80 -10.63 -0.66 -24.00
C ALA A 80 -11.02 -0.53 -25.48
N PHE A 81 -12.15 -1.12 -25.85
CA PHE A 81 -12.72 -1.07 -27.18
C PHE A 81 -13.99 -0.22 -27.16
N VAL A 82 -14.02 0.81 -27.97
CA VAL A 82 -15.09 1.81 -28.02
C VAL A 82 -15.87 1.65 -29.31
N ARG A 83 -17.19 1.62 -29.20
CA ARG A 83 -18.11 1.64 -30.30
C ARG A 83 -19.19 2.72 -30.07
N ASN A 84 -19.37 3.63 -31.01
CA ASN A 84 -20.31 4.76 -30.89
C ASN A 84 -20.10 5.56 -29.58
N GLY A 85 -18.86 5.79 -29.19
CA GLY A 85 -18.52 6.53 -27.97
C GLY A 85 -18.65 5.74 -26.66
N ILE A 86 -19.10 4.49 -26.69
CA ILE A 86 -19.32 3.65 -25.51
C ILE A 86 -18.23 2.58 -25.44
N VAL A 87 -17.66 2.36 -24.27
CA VAL A 87 -16.78 1.22 -24.03
C VAL A 87 -17.61 -0.05 -23.94
N THR A 88 -17.51 -0.89 -24.96
CA THR A 88 -18.31 -2.11 -25.09
C THR A 88 -17.59 -3.35 -24.59
N ARG A 89 -16.27 -3.33 -24.59
CA ARG A 89 -15.43 -4.46 -24.23
C ARG A 89 -14.08 -4.01 -23.69
N LEU A 90 -13.53 -4.79 -22.78
CA LEU A 90 -12.18 -4.66 -22.23
C LEU A 90 -11.39 -5.93 -22.52
N GLY A 91 -10.09 -5.80 -22.76
CA GLY A 91 -9.22 -6.93 -23.06
C GLY A 91 -7.79 -6.69 -22.56
N ASN A 92 -6.96 -7.72 -22.57
CA ASN A 92 -5.56 -7.61 -22.22
C ASN A 92 -4.76 -6.88 -23.30
N THR A 93 -3.68 -6.24 -22.88
CA THR A 93 -2.56 -5.86 -23.75
C THR A 93 -1.42 -6.87 -23.52
N TYR A 94 -0.80 -7.32 -24.60
CA TYR A 94 0.23 -8.35 -24.55
C TYR A 94 1.62 -7.84 -24.95
N ASP A 95 1.82 -6.54 -24.86
CA ASP A 95 3.03 -5.90 -25.41
C ASP A 95 4.19 -5.83 -24.40
N TYR A 96 3.94 -6.13 -23.12
CA TYR A 96 4.96 -6.00 -22.05
C TYR A 96 6.17 -6.89 -22.20
N GLN A 97 6.00 -8.07 -22.74
CA GLN A 97 7.07 -9.05 -22.87
C GLN A 97 8.19 -8.62 -23.85
N THR A 98 7.95 -7.59 -24.63
CA THR A 98 8.95 -7.08 -25.61
C THR A 98 9.95 -6.12 -25.01
N TYR A 99 9.78 -5.70 -23.75
CA TYR A 99 10.60 -4.67 -23.14
C TYR A 99 11.56 -5.27 -22.10
N ALA A 100 12.75 -4.68 -22.06
CA ALA A 100 13.75 -4.98 -21.04
C ALA A 100 13.51 -4.18 -19.77
N ASP A 101 14.03 -4.64 -18.62
CA ASP A 101 14.17 -3.80 -17.44
C ASP A 101 15.24 -2.71 -17.65
N LEU A 102 15.41 -1.82 -16.67
CA LEU A 102 16.39 -0.71 -16.76
C LEU A 102 17.84 -1.18 -16.87
N ASP A 103 18.12 -2.42 -16.51
CA ASP A 103 19.43 -3.05 -16.66
C ASP A 103 19.57 -3.79 -18.01
N GLY A 104 18.56 -3.71 -18.89
CA GLY A 104 18.54 -4.41 -20.18
C GLY A 104 18.20 -5.90 -20.09
N ASN A 105 17.63 -6.36 -18.99
CA ASN A 105 17.35 -7.75 -18.72
C ASN A 105 15.98 -8.17 -19.28
N HIS A 106 15.95 -9.17 -20.16
CA HIS A 106 14.76 -9.77 -20.73
C HIS A 106 14.37 -11.10 -20.07
N ALA A 107 14.97 -11.46 -18.93
CA ALA A 107 14.75 -12.75 -18.27
C ALA A 107 13.30 -12.99 -17.83
N THR A 108 12.51 -11.94 -17.81
CA THR A 108 11.10 -11.97 -17.43
C THR A 108 10.18 -11.80 -18.64
N SER A 109 10.49 -12.45 -19.76
CA SER A 109 9.74 -12.35 -21.01
C SER A 109 8.24 -12.66 -20.92
N SER A 110 7.79 -13.29 -19.84
CA SER A 110 6.37 -13.64 -19.65
C SER A 110 5.59 -12.58 -18.82
N TRP A 111 6.02 -11.35 -18.83
CA TRP A 111 5.39 -10.24 -18.13
C TRP A 111 4.01 -9.89 -18.72
N ASN A 112 3.06 -10.73 -18.51
CA ASN A 112 1.69 -10.48 -18.90
C ASN A 112 0.77 -10.71 -17.71
N PRO A 113 0.54 -9.71 -16.86
CA PRO A 113 -0.52 -9.84 -15.87
C PRO A 113 -1.82 -10.05 -16.63
N ARG A 114 -2.37 -11.24 -16.50
CA ARG A 114 -3.65 -11.59 -17.10
C ARG A 114 -4.73 -10.84 -16.33
N GLN A 115 -5.50 -10.06 -17.03
CA GLN A 115 -6.58 -9.30 -16.44
C GLN A 115 -7.59 -10.24 -15.74
N CYS A 116 -8.01 -9.87 -14.54
CA CYS A 116 -9.03 -10.59 -13.79
C CYS A 116 -10.45 -10.20 -14.23
N ALA A 117 -11.45 -10.93 -13.72
CA ALA A 117 -12.86 -10.66 -14.01
C ALA A 117 -13.28 -9.20 -13.68
N LYS A 118 -12.71 -8.58 -12.63
CA LYS A 118 -12.97 -7.17 -12.29
C LYS A 118 -12.55 -6.25 -13.43
N GLY A 119 -11.34 -6.46 -13.97
CA GLY A 119 -10.85 -5.70 -15.11
C GLY A 119 -11.69 -5.90 -16.36
N TYR A 120 -12.03 -7.12 -16.72
CA TYR A 120 -12.86 -7.42 -17.88
C TYR A 120 -14.27 -6.83 -17.82
N THR A 121 -14.80 -6.66 -16.63
CA THR A 121 -16.18 -6.17 -16.43
C THR A 121 -16.25 -4.72 -15.98
N PHE A 122 -15.12 -4.04 -15.82
CA PHE A 122 -15.07 -2.69 -15.22
C PHE A 122 -15.91 -1.65 -15.99
N HIS A 123 -16.03 -1.79 -17.32
CA HIS A 123 -16.92 -0.92 -18.12
C HIS A 123 -18.38 -0.95 -17.65
N ARG A 124 -18.83 -2.03 -17.01
CA ARG A 124 -20.18 -2.11 -16.44
C ARG A 124 -20.36 -1.19 -15.23
N VAL A 125 -19.28 -0.84 -14.53
CA VAL A 125 -19.31 0.14 -13.45
C VAL A 125 -19.61 1.53 -13.99
N LEU A 126 -19.06 1.88 -15.18
CA LEU A 126 -19.29 3.18 -15.80
C LEU A 126 -20.76 3.48 -16.07
N TYR A 127 -21.45 2.48 -16.59
CA TYR A 127 -22.82 2.61 -17.08
C TYR A 127 -23.85 1.92 -16.17
N GLY A 128 -23.38 1.37 -15.04
CA GLY A 128 -24.21 0.61 -14.12
C GLY A 128 -25.16 1.47 -13.29
N PRO A 129 -26.16 0.85 -12.66
CA PRO A 129 -27.21 1.56 -11.91
C PRO A 129 -26.68 2.31 -10.68
N TYR A 130 -25.56 1.88 -10.12
CA TYR A 130 -24.95 2.50 -8.94
C TYR A 130 -23.99 3.64 -9.26
N ARG A 131 -23.76 3.93 -10.55
CA ARG A 131 -22.91 5.05 -10.97
C ARG A 131 -23.43 6.37 -10.39
N LEU A 132 -22.56 7.11 -9.70
CA LEU A 132 -22.86 8.49 -9.30
C LEU A 132 -22.88 9.37 -10.56
N LYS A 133 -23.99 10.06 -10.77
CA LYS A 133 -24.21 10.85 -11.99
C LYS A 133 -24.00 12.34 -11.79
N HIS A 134 -24.29 12.83 -10.60
CA HIS A 134 -24.23 14.24 -10.23
C HIS A 134 -23.75 14.35 -8.78
N PRO A 135 -23.22 15.50 -8.38
CA PRO A 135 -23.03 15.76 -6.95
C PRO A 135 -24.37 15.68 -6.21
N ILE A 136 -24.33 15.01 -5.06
CA ILE A 136 -25.50 14.87 -4.18
C ILE A 136 -25.14 15.30 -2.76
N VAL A 137 -26.13 15.83 -2.06
CA VAL A 137 -26.00 16.26 -0.69
C VAL A 137 -27.18 15.73 0.13
N ARG A 138 -26.92 15.29 1.36
CA ARG A 138 -27.91 14.84 2.30
C ARG A 138 -28.81 16.03 2.72
N LYS A 139 -30.12 15.88 2.69
CA LYS A 139 -31.09 16.95 2.98
C LYS A 139 -30.86 17.62 4.33
N GLY A 140 -30.69 16.85 5.39
CA GLY A 140 -30.48 17.38 6.72
C GLY A 140 -29.19 18.18 6.82
N TRP A 141 -28.08 17.70 6.21
CA TRP A 141 -26.82 18.42 6.16
C TRP A 141 -26.94 19.73 5.34
N LYS A 142 -27.64 19.70 4.21
CA LYS A 142 -27.89 20.88 3.39
C LYS A 142 -28.64 21.96 4.18
N ALA A 143 -29.67 21.56 4.93
CA ALA A 143 -30.41 22.47 5.78
C ALA A 143 -29.53 23.11 6.88
N TRP A 144 -28.60 22.35 7.45
CA TRP A 144 -27.59 22.86 8.38
C TRP A 144 -26.62 23.86 7.73
N ALA A 145 -26.18 23.57 6.51
CA ALA A 145 -25.31 24.45 5.74
C ALA A 145 -26.04 25.75 5.37
N ASP A 146 -27.30 25.70 4.95
CA ASP A 146 -28.12 26.85 4.63
C ASP A 146 -28.42 27.74 5.86
N ALA A 147 -28.45 27.12 7.06
CA ALA A 147 -28.57 27.85 8.31
C ALA A 147 -27.24 28.53 8.77
N GLY A 148 -26.16 28.44 7.98
CA GLY A 148 -24.88 29.07 8.30
C GLY A 148 -24.01 28.26 9.28
N PHE A 149 -24.14 26.94 9.27
CA PHE A 149 -23.32 26.02 10.08
C PHE A 149 -23.41 26.26 11.61
N PRO A 150 -24.60 26.35 12.22
CA PRO A 150 -24.71 26.58 13.65
C PRO A 150 -24.01 25.50 14.47
N GLU A 151 -23.56 25.82 15.68
CA GLU A 151 -22.99 24.84 16.59
C GLU A 151 -24.03 23.74 16.91
N LEU A 152 -23.65 22.48 16.78
CA LEU A 152 -24.57 21.36 16.91
C LEU A 152 -24.80 21.01 18.38
N THR A 153 -25.93 21.41 18.91
CA THR A 153 -26.51 20.85 20.15
C THR A 153 -27.21 19.53 19.83
N ASP A 154 -27.62 18.76 20.83
CA ASP A 154 -28.36 17.50 20.61
C ASP A 154 -29.68 17.76 19.86
N GLU A 155 -30.38 18.84 20.16
CA GLU A 155 -31.58 19.28 19.44
C GLU A 155 -31.28 19.57 17.95
N LEU A 156 -30.21 20.31 17.67
CA LEU A 156 -29.83 20.66 16.29
C LEU A 156 -29.28 19.45 15.54
N ARG A 157 -28.66 18.50 16.23
CA ARG A 157 -28.25 17.22 15.62
C ARG A 157 -29.45 16.45 15.10
N SER A 158 -30.48 16.32 15.92
CA SER A 158 -31.71 15.65 15.52
C SER A 158 -32.45 16.45 14.44
N LYS A 159 -32.57 17.78 14.59
CA LYS A 159 -33.20 18.66 13.59
C LYS A 159 -32.56 18.54 12.19
N TYR A 160 -31.24 18.48 12.11
CA TYR A 160 -30.50 18.39 10.86
C TYR A 160 -30.08 16.96 10.48
N MET A 161 -30.69 15.97 11.12
CA MET A 161 -30.56 14.56 10.77
C MET A 161 -29.13 14.00 10.90
N PHE A 162 -28.28 14.56 11.79
CA PHE A 162 -26.93 14.06 12.01
C PHE A 162 -26.91 12.65 12.65
N ASP A 163 -27.95 12.34 13.42
CA ASP A 163 -28.13 11.04 14.04
C ASP A 163 -28.72 10.00 13.08
N SER A 164 -29.14 10.43 11.91
CA SER A 164 -29.84 9.61 10.90
C SER A 164 -29.03 9.45 9.60
N ARG A 165 -27.70 9.61 9.63
CA ARG A 165 -26.86 9.26 8.49
C ARG A 165 -27.09 7.80 8.10
N GLY A 166 -27.22 7.54 6.81
CA GLY A 166 -27.63 6.23 6.27
C GLY A 166 -29.15 6.07 6.10
N GLN A 167 -29.95 7.00 6.61
CA GLN A 167 -31.42 6.98 6.52
C GLN A 167 -32.02 8.27 5.92
N ASP A 168 -31.22 9.36 5.85
CA ASP A 168 -31.63 10.62 5.26
C ASP A 168 -31.60 10.55 3.72
N GLU A 169 -32.40 11.40 3.08
CA GLU A 169 -32.46 11.47 1.62
C GLU A 169 -31.33 12.35 1.04
N PHE A 170 -30.85 11.95 -0.12
CA PHE A 170 -29.95 12.76 -0.94
C PHE A 170 -30.71 13.56 -1.98
N VAL A 171 -30.27 14.78 -2.19
CA VAL A 171 -30.73 15.66 -3.27
C VAL A 171 -29.56 16.05 -4.16
N GLN A 172 -29.82 16.26 -5.44
CA GLN A 172 -28.82 16.77 -6.35
C GLN A 172 -28.43 18.21 -5.99
N ILE A 173 -27.16 18.54 -6.15
CA ILE A 173 -26.58 19.89 -5.94
C ILE A 173 -25.67 20.23 -7.13
N ALA A 174 -25.60 21.49 -7.51
CA ALA A 174 -24.66 21.94 -8.53
C ALA A 174 -23.21 21.86 -8.02
N TRP A 175 -22.25 21.59 -8.89
CA TRP A 175 -20.82 21.50 -8.53
C TRP A 175 -20.32 22.75 -7.77
N GLY A 176 -20.63 23.94 -8.27
CA GLY A 176 -20.20 25.20 -7.63
C GLY A 176 -20.72 25.34 -6.21
N ASP A 177 -22.00 24.99 -6.00
CA ASP A 177 -22.63 25.05 -4.67
C ASP A 177 -22.05 24.00 -3.74
N ALA A 178 -21.85 22.75 -4.23
CA ALA A 178 -21.24 21.68 -3.43
C ALA A 178 -19.83 22.07 -2.94
N LEU A 179 -18.97 22.53 -3.84
CA LEU A 179 -17.61 22.94 -3.51
C LEU A 179 -17.58 24.15 -2.55
N THR A 180 -18.48 25.11 -2.77
CA THR A 180 -18.62 26.27 -1.88
C THR A 180 -19.12 25.88 -0.49
N CYS A 181 -20.09 24.96 -0.40
CA CYS A 181 -20.57 24.44 0.88
C CYS A 181 -19.46 23.71 1.64
N ILE A 182 -18.67 22.88 0.96
CA ILE A 182 -17.51 22.18 1.56
C ILE A 182 -16.51 23.21 2.10
N ALA A 183 -16.13 24.21 1.30
CA ALA A 183 -15.17 25.23 1.72
C ALA A 183 -15.66 26.01 2.94
N LYS A 184 -16.92 26.47 2.93
CA LYS A 184 -17.52 27.17 4.06
C LYS A 184 -17.58 26.31 5.32
N ALA A 185 -17.93 25.03 5.19
CA ALA A 185 -17.96 24.09 6.31
C ALA A 185 -16.55 23.88 6.89
N LEU A 186 -15.52 23.73 6.04
CA LEU A 186 -14.13 23.61 6.49
C LEU A 186 -13.70 24.84 7.30
N VAL A 187 -14.02 26.04 6.83
CA VAL A 187 -13.72 27.29 7.55
C VAL A 187 -14.46 27.32 8.89
N ALA A 188 -15.78 27.10 8.89
CA ALA A 188 -16.59 27.13 10.11
C ALA A 188 -16.14 26.12 11.17
N ILE A 189 -15.78 24.90 10.75
CA ILE A 189 -15.26 23.83 11.62
C ILE A 189 -13.88 24.24 12.17
N ALA A 190 -12.97 24.70 11.31
CA ALA A 190 -11.65 25.11 11.73
C ALA A 190 -11.71 26.28 12.74
N GLU A 191 -12.53 27.29 12.50
CA GLU A 191 -12.74 28.41 13.43
C GLU A 191 -13.31 27.95 14.77
N ARG A 192 -14.39 27.16 14.74
CA ARG A 192 -15.11 26.68 15.92
C ARG A 192 -14.22 25.90 16.88
N TYR A 193 -13.30 25.10 16.35
CA TYR A 193 -12.44 24.21 17.13
C TYR A 193 -11.02 24.72 17.31
N SER A 194 -10.73 25.99 16.97
CA SER A 194 -9.44 26.64 17.21
C SER A 194 -9.33 27.28 18.59
N GLY A 195 -8.11 27.35 19.11
CA GLY A 195 -7.75 28.00 20.38
C GLY A 195 -8.30 27.28 21.60
N GLU A 196 -8.22 27.94 22.77
CA GLU A 196 -8.66 27.35 24.03
C GLU A 196 -10.18 27.14 24.10
N GLN A 197 -10.96 28.00 23.42
CA GLN A 197 -12.41 27.78 23.34
C GLN A 197 -12.75 26.53 22.54
N GLY A 198 -12.03 26.29 21.43
CA GLY A 198 -12.18 25.08 20.66
C GLY A 198 -11.82 23.81 21.45
N LYS A 199 -10.74 23.86 22.21
CA LYS A 199 -10.36 22.79 23.12
C LYS A 199 -11.43 22.52 24.19
N ALA A 200 -11.97 23.58 24.79
CA ALA A 200 -13.03 23.45 25.80
C ALA A 200 -14.29 22.78 25.21
N ARG A 201 -14.71 23.16 24.00
CA ARG A 201 -15.84 22.53 23.30
C ARG A 201 -15.60 21.04 23.06
N LEU A 202 -14.43 20.67 22.60
CA LEU A 202 -14.09 19.26 22.35
C LEU A 202 -14.09 18.44 23.62
N ARG A 203 -13.57 18.96 24.72
CA ARG A 203 -13.63 18.30 26.04
C ARG A 203 -15.08 18.12 26.51
N ALA A 204 -15.92 19.14 26.32
CA ALA A 204 -17.35 19.08 26.65
C ALA A 204 -18.09 18.02 25.80
N GLN A 205 -17.63 17.75 24.58
CA GLN A 205 -18.15 16.71 23.70
C GLN A 205 -17.58 15.30 23.99
N GLY A 206 -16.84 15.15 25.08
CA GLY A 206 -16.33 13.86 25.55
C GLY A 206 -15.06 13.36 24.83
N TYR A 207 -14.33 14.23 24.13
CA TYR A 207 -13.01 13.84 23.59
C TYR A 207 -11.97 13.77 24.71
N GLN A 208 -11.08 12.80 24.60
CA GLN A 208 -10.02 12.60 25.60
C GLN A 208 -9.06 13.82 25.63
N PRO A 209 -8.63 14.27 26.81
CA PRO A 209 -7.76 15.43 26.94
C PRO A 209 -6.48 15.36 26.10
N GLU A 210 -5.85 14.19 26.04
CA GLU A 210 -4.62 14.00 25.25
C GLU A 210 -4.84 14.22 23.75
N MET A 211 -5.98 13.77 23.21
CA MET A 211 -6.34 14.01 21.80
C MET A 211 -6.57 15.50 21.53
N VAL A 212 -7.20 16.19 22.48
CA VAL A 212 -7.46 17.62 22.36
C VAL A 212 -6.15 18.43 22.43
N GLU A 213 -5.24 18.06 23.32
CA GLU A 213 -3.93 18.71 23.42
C GLU A 213 -3.05 18.44 22.19
N ALA A 214 -3.14 17.23 21.61
CA ALA A 214 -2.40 16.90 20.39
C ALA A 214 -2.74 17.79 19.17
N MET A 215 -3.85 18.52 19.23
CA MET A 215 -4.18 19.49 18.17
C MET A 215 -3.25 20.74 18.19
N GLY A 216 -2.64 21.03 19.33
CA GLY A 216 -1.88 22.26 19.50
C GLY A 216 -2.74 23.54 19.30
N GLY A 217 -4.04 23.47 19.59
CA GLY A 217 -4.98 24.57 19.41
C GLY A 217 -5.40 24.84 17.96
N ALA A 218 -5.02 24.01 17.01
CA ALA A 218 -5.37 24.17 15.60
C ALA A 218 -6.68 23.43 15.27
N GLY A 219 -7.76 24.14 14.99
CA GLY A 219 -9.04 23.55 14.61
C GLY A 219 -8.97 22.74 13.30
N THR A 220 -8.06 23.08 12.41
CA THR A 220 -7.76 22.31 11.20
C THR A 220 -7.34 20.87 11.48
N ARG A 221 -6.76 20.59 12.66
CA ARG A 221 -6.42 19.21 13.08
C ARG A 221 -7.65 18.30 13.23
N THR A 222 -8.84 18.87 13.34
CA THR A 222 -10.09 18.11 13.37
C THR A 222 -10.54 17.62 11.98
N VAL A 223 -9.91 18.11 10.92
CA VAL A 223 -10.14 17.68 9.54
C VAL A 223 -9.27 16.47 9.21
N LYS A 224 -9.89 15.40 8.76
CA LYS A 224 -9.22 14.17 8.32
C LYS A 224 -9.42 13.98 6.82
N MET A 225 -8.33 13.73 6.11
CA MET A 225 -8.40 13.43 4.69
C MET A 225 -7.78 12.06 4.41
N ARG A 226 -8.44 11.29 3.55
CA ARG A 226 -7.99 9.98 3.15
C ARG A 226 -8.19 9.73 1.67
N GLY A 227 -7.10 9.50 0.94
CA GLY A 227 -7.13 8.83 -0.36
C GLY A 227 -7.05 7.32 -0.17
N GLY A 228 -7.73 6.55 -1.00
CA GLY A 228 -7.53 5.12 -1.11
C GLY A 228 -6.08 4.78 -1.49
N MET A 229 -5.73 3.51 -1.51
CA MET A 229 -4.36 2.99 -1.64
C MET A 229 -3.68 3.29 -3.01
N GLY A 230 -3.92 4.45 -3.57
CA GLY A 230 -3.29 4.92 -4.80
C GLY A 230 -3.89 4.33 -6.07
N LEU A 231 -5.11 3.88 -6.01
CA LEU A 231 -5.82 3.26 -7.12
C LEU A 231 -6.10 4.21 -8.25
N LEU A 232 -6.31 5.49 -7.93
CA LEU A 232 -6.52 6.54 -8.92
C LEU A 232 -5.23 7.01 -9.56
N GLY A 233 -4.09 6.47 -9.13
CA GLY A 233 -2.78 6.95 -9.51
C GLY A 233 -2.17 7.89 -8.47
N VAL A 234 -0.97 8.33 -8.76
CA VAL A 234 -0.16 9.12 -7.82
C VAL A 234 -0.62 10.58 -7.76
N ILE A 235 -1.01 11.15 -8.92
CA ILE A 235 -1.39 12.57 -9.01
C ILE A 235 -2.67 12.86 -8.24
N GLY A 236 -3.70 12.04 -8.39
CA GLY A 236 -4.95 12.18 -7.64
C GLY A 236 -4.72 12.09 -6.14
N LYS A 237 -3.91 11.14 -5.71
CA LYS A 237 -3.56 10.97 -4.29
C LYS A 237 -2.75 12.14 -3.74
N TYR A 238 -1.77 12.63 -4.48
CA TYR A 238 -1.04 13.84 -4.10
C TYR A 238 -1.94 15.08 -4.03
N GLY A 239 -2.94 15.17 -4.90
CA GLY A 239 -3.95 16.21 -4.81
C GLY A 239 -4.62 16.25 -3.44
N MET A 240 -4.98 15.08 -2.88
CA MET A 240 -5.55 14.98 -1.53
C MET A 240 -4.57 15.44 -0.45
N TYR A 241 -3.32 14.98 -0.49
CA TYR A 241 -2.30 15.42 0.45
C TYR A 241 -2.01 16.91 0.32
N ARG A 242 -1.98 17.42 -0.91
CA ARG A 242 -1.77 18.82 -1.22
C ARG A 242 -2.89 19.71 -0.68
N LEU A 243 -4.16 19.32 -0.89
CA LEU A 243 -5.31 20.03 -0.32
C LEU A 243 -5.23 20.07 1.20
N ASN A 244 -4.98 18.91 1.81
CA ASN A 244 -4.88 18.82 3.26
C ASN A 244 -3.75 19.71 3.80
N ASN A 245 -2.57 19.68 3.15
CA ASN A 245 -1.42 20.49 3.54
C ASN A 245 -1.72 22.00 3.45
N SER A 246 -2.49 22.44 2.46
CA SER A 246 -2.88 23.84 2.27
C SER A 246 -3.76 24.38 3.40
N LEU A 247 -4.43 23.52 4.18
CA LEU A 247 -5.19 23.97 5.35
C LEU A 247 -4.34 24.65 6.42
N ALA A 248 -3.00 24.53 6.36
CA ALA A 248 -2.11 25.34 7.19
C ALA A 248 -2.26 26.85 6.95
N LEU A 249 -2.61 27.26 5.72
CA LEU A 249 -2.94 28.65 5.41
C LEU A 249 -4.16 29.13 6.20
N LEU A 250 -5.18 28.26 6.28
CA LEU A 250 -6.40 28.55 7.03
C LEU A 250 -6.11 28.65 8.54
N ASP A 251 -5.34 27.72 9.07
CA ASP A 251 -4.94 27.73 10.48
C ASP A 251 -4.12 28.96 10.83
N ALA A 252 -3.16 29.33 9.98
CA ALA A 252 -2.36 30.53 10.16
C ALA A 252 -3.22 31.80 10.21
N ALA A 253 -4.24 31.89 9.36
CA ALA A 253 -5.18 33.01 9.34
C ALA A 253 -6.06 33.06 10.60
N ILE A 254 -6.64 31.93 11.01
CA ILE A 254 -7.53 31.84 12.17
C ILE A 254 -6.79 32.11 13.47
N ARG A 255 -5.67 31.41 13.70
CA ARG A 255 -4.89 31.57 14.93
C ARG A 255 -3.91 32.74 14.92
N ARG A 256 -3.73 33.41 13.78
CA ARG A 256 -2.76 34.50 13.56
C ARG A 256 -1.34 34.07 13.92
N VAL A 257 -0.94 32.91 13.45
CA VAL A 257 0.41 32.34 13.66
C VAL A 257 1.22 32.35 12.38
N GLY A 258 2.54 32.33 12.52
CA GLY A 258 3.45 32.20 11.38
C GLY A 258 3.47 30.79 10.79
N PRO A 259 4.13 30.60 9.61
CA PRO A 259 4.26 29.28 8.96
C PRO A 259 4.84 28.21 9.88
N LYS A 260 5.80 28.56 10.73
CA LYS A 260 6.45 27.63 11.65
C LYS A 260 5.47 26.97 12.64
N ASP A 261 4.43 27.70 13.04
CA ASP A 261 3.47 27.27 14.06
C ASP A 261 2.13 26.83 13.46
N ALA A 262 1.96 27.03 12.15
CA ALA A 262 0.74 26.64 11.44
C ALA A 262 0.61 25.10 11.35
N LYS A 263 -0.63 24.63 11.42
CA LYS A 263 -0.97 23.20 11.35
C LYS A 263 -2.10 22.96 10.36
N ALA A 264 -1.90 22.01 9.48
CA ALA A 264 -2.93 21.57 8.54
C ALA A 264 -3.84 20.50 9.17
N GLY A 265 -4.77 19.95 8.40
CA GLY A 265 -5.52 18.75 8.76
C GLY A 265 -4.60 17.53 8.87
N ARG A 266 -5.17 16.38 9.19
CA ARG A 266 -4.40 15.14 9.27
C ARG A 266 -4.78 14.18 8.14
N ASN A 267 -3.77 13.56 7.57
CA ASN A 267 -3.99 12.41 6.71
C ASN A 267 -4.34 11.22 7.61
N TRP A 268 -5.51 10.66 7.39
CA TRP A 268 -5.97 9.52 8.16
C TRP A 268 -5.67 8.23 7.43
N SER A 269 -5.18 7.25 8.17
CA SER A 269 -5.06 5.89 7.68
C SER A 269 -5.53 4.92 8.76
N ASN A 270 -6.47 4.05 8.44
CA ASN A 270 -6.86 2.96 9.30
C ASN A 270 -5.94 1.74 9.14
N TYR A 271 -4.94 1.83 8.27
CA TYR A 271 -3.92 0.79 8.11
C TYR A 271 -2.80 0.89 9.13
N THR A 272 -2.94 1.83 10.07
CA THR A 272 -1.88 2.17 10.99
C THR A 272 -1.38 1.04 11.86
N TRP A 273 -2.08 0.00 12.06
CA TRP A 273 -1.64 -1.04 12.97
C TRP A 273 -2.18 -2.42 12.66
N HIS A 274 -2.69 -2.57 11.51
CA HIS A 274 -3.08 -3.87 11.01
C HIS A 274 -2.79 -3.99 9.52
N GLY A 275 -1.90 -3.20 9.08
CA GLY A 275 -1.49 -2.95 7.74
C GLY A 275 -1.84 -3.94 6.68
N ASP A 276 -2.04 -3.39 5.52
CA ASP A 276 -1.84 -4.13 4.28
C ASP A 276 -0.38 -4.54 4.14
N GLN A 277 0.46 -4.09 5.09
CA GLN A 277 1.89 -4.29 5.08
C GLN A 277 2.26 -5.05 6.33
N ALA A 278 3.14 -6.00 6.20
CA ALA A 278 3.60 -6.81 7.30
C ALA A 278 4.34 -5.94 8.35
N PRO A 279 3.76 -5.68 9.52
CA PRO A 279 4.37 -4.79 10.51
C PRO A 279 5.65 -5.35 11.12
N GLY A 280 5.89 -6.64 11.00
CA GLY A 280 7.11 -7.30 11.50
C GLY A 280 8.30 -7.23 10.56
N HIS A 281 8.09 -6.99 9.26
CA HIS A 281 9.19 -6.97 8.28
C HIS A 281 10.23 -5.88 8.55
N PRO A 282 9.87 -4.63 8.91
CA PRO A 282 10.85 -3.61 9.26
C PRO A 282 11.77 -4.02 10.42
N TRP A 283 11.28 -4.78 11.36
CA TRP A 283 12.08 -5.29 12.49
C TRP A 283 13.13 -6.30 12.05
N VAL A 284 12.84 -7.07 10.99
CA VAL A 284 13.75 -8.12 10.51
C VAL A 284 14.85 -7.57 9.61
N HIS A 285 14.50 -6.72 8.64
CA HIS A 285 15.44 -6.31 7.60
C HIS A 285 15.49 -4.79 7.35
N GLY A 286 14.70 -4.01 8.10
CA GLY A 286 14.71 -2.55 8.07
C GLY A 286 13.86 -1.91 6.98
N LEU A 287 13.19 -2.68 6.14
CA LEU A 287 12.29 -2.19 5.09
C LEU A 287 10.86 -2.63 5.36
N GLN A 288 9.91 -1.78 4.98
CA GLN A 288 8.50 -2.10 5.12
C GLN A 288 8.06 -3.22 4.16
N ALA A 289 8.68 -3.30 3.02
CA ALA A 289 8.39 -4.29 1.99
C ALA A 289 9.66 -4.74 1.29
N SER A 290 9.71 -6.00 0.94
CA SER A 290 10.81 -6.62 0.20
C SER A 290 10.29 -7.50 -0.92
N ASP A 291 9.18 -7.09 -1.53
CA ASP A 291 8.51 -7.90 -2.54
C ASP A 291 9.27 -7.86 -3.87
N CYS A 292 9.39 -9.03 -4.49
CA CYS A 292 9.80 -9.19 -5.87
C CYS A 292 8.59 -9.12 -6.81
N ASP A 293 8.83 -9.14 -8.10
CA ASP A 293 7.76 -9.42 -9.03
C ASP A 293 7.25 -10.88 -8.93
N PHE A 294 5.98 -11.10 -9.24
CA PHE A 294 5.37 -12.42 -9.11
C PHE A 294 5.98 -13.48 -10.04
N ASN A 295 6.56 -13.07 -11.15
CA ASN A 295 7.22 -13.97 -12.06
C ASN A 295 8.45 -14.66 -11.44
N ASP A 296 9.01 -14.11 -10.35
CA ASP A 296 10.11 -14.71 -9.61
C ASP A 296 9.73 -16.06 -8.99
N LEU A 297 8.43 -16.32 -8.75
CA LEU A 297 7.92 -17.61 -8.29
C LEU A 297 8.40 -18.79 -9.13
N ARG A 298 8.63 -18.59 -10.44
CA ARG A 298 9.10 -19.64 -11.35
C ARG A 298 10.41 -20.30 -10.94
N PHE A 299 11.18 -19.65 -10.07
CA PHE A 299 12.44 -20.19 -9.54
C PHE A 299 12.26 -20.92 -8.21
N SER A 300 11.11 -20.78 -7.55
CA SER A 300 10.84 -21.41 -6.27
C SER A 300 10.64 -22.91 -6.43
N LYS A 301 11.17 -23.69 -5.48
CA LYS A 301 10.91 -25.13 -5.36
C LYS A 301 9.90 -25.45 -4.27
N LEU A 302 9.79 -24.58 -3.29
CA LEU A 302 8.78 -24.64 -2.24
C LEU A 302 8.14 -23.27 -2.10
N ILE A 303 6.83 -23.23 -2.21
CA ILE A 303 6.02 -22.02 -2.06
C ILE A 303 5.06 -22.24 -0.90
N ILE A 304 5.13 -21.39 0.10
CA ILE A 304 4.28 -21.44 1.29
C ILE A 304 3.36 -20.22 1.29
N MET A 305 2.07 -20.47 1.24
CA MET A 305 1.01 -19.45 1.38
C MET A 305 0.58 -19.38 2.83
N ASP A 306 0.97 -18.35 3.54
CA ASP A 306 0.75 -18.15 4.96
C ASP A 306 -0.29 -17.06 5.18
N GLY A 307 -1.53 -17.45 5.51
CA GLY A 307 -2.67 -16.53 5.60
C GLY A 307 -3.01 -15.79 4.30
N LYS A 308 -2.64 -16.36 3.15
CA LYS A 308 -2.74 -15.73 1.81
C LYS A 308 -3.67 -16.48 0.89
N ASN A 309 -4.78 -15.87 0.51
CA ASN A 309 -5.66 -16.40 -0.52
C ASN A 309 -5.29 -15.82 -1.91
N LEU A 310 -4.18 -16.31 -2.48
CA LEU A 310 -3.65 -15.79 -3.73
C LEU A 310 -4.63 -15.92 -4.89
N VAL A 311 -5.36 -17.04 -4.97
CA VAL A 311 -6.21 -17.35 -6.12
C VAL A 311 -7.42 -16.42 -6.22
N GLU A 312 -7.95 -15.94 -5.11
CA GLU A 312 -9.09 -15.01 -5.10
C GLU A 312 -8.69 -13.55 -4.97
N ASN A 313 -7.63 -13.25 -4.20
CA ASN A 313 -7.24 -11.87 -3.90
C ASN A 313 -6.20 -11.31 -4.88
N LYS A 314 -5.43 -12.18 -5.53
CA LYS A 314 -4.41 -11.84 -6.52
C LYS A 314 -4.68 -12.51 -7.87
N LEU A 315 -5.92 -12.47 -8.31
CA LEU A 315 -6.42 -13.16 -9.50
C LEU A 315 -5.53 -13.03 -10.73
N THR A 316 -4.99 -11.85 -10.96
CA THR A 316 -4.13 -11.57 -12.12
C THR A 316 -2.78 -12.28 -12.05
N ASP A 317 -2.32 -12.59 -10.86
CA ASP A 317 -1.02 -13.19 -10.59
C ASP A 317 -1.12 -14.70 -10.31
N SER A 318 -2.34 -15.21 -10.15
CA SER A 318 -2.57 -16.63 -9.85
C SER A 318 -2.02 -17.59 -10.92
N HIS A 319 -1.91 -17.13 -12.17
CA HIS A 319 -1.30 -17.95 -13.23
C HIS A 319 0.17 -18.27 -12.96
N TRP A 320 0.95 -17.35 -12.35
CA TRP A 320 2.33 -17.61 -11.96
C TRP A 320 2.43 -18.76 -10.95
N PHE A 321 1.50 -18.79 -10.01
CA PHE A 321 1.38 -19.86 -9.04
C PHE A 321 1.10 -21.21 -9.70
N ILE A 322 0.16 -21.25 -10.64
CA ILE A 322 -0.16 -22.48 -11.40
C ILE A 322 1.03 -22.93 -12.26
N GLU A 323 1.69 -21.99 -12.94
CA GLU A 323 2.87 -22.31 -13.76
C GLU A 323 4.04 -22.86 -12.92
N CYS A 324 4.17 -22.44 -11.67
CA CYS A 324 5.17 -23.01 -10.77
C CYS A 324 4.85 -24.45 -10.38
N MET A 325 3.58 -24.77 -10.13
CA MET A 325 3.14 -26.14 -9.88
C MET A 325 3.43 -27.05 -11.09
N GLU A 326 3.14 -26.58 -12.29
CA GLU A 326 3.43 -27.33 -13.53
C GLU A 326 4.94 -27.58 -13.72
N ARG A 327 5.79 -26.74 -13.15
CA ARG A 327 7.26 -26.93 -13.12
C ARG A 327 7.75 -27.79 -11.96
N GLY A 328 6.85 -28.31 -11.13
CA GLY A 328 7.17 -29.21 -10.02
C GLY A 328 7.52 -28.50 -8.71
N ALA A 329 7.15 -27.23 -8.54
CA ALA A 329 7.24 -26.57 -7.23
C ALA A 329 6.22 -27.19 -6.27
N LYS A 330 6.66 -27.46 -5.04
CA LYS A 330 5.78 -27.92 -3.97
C LYS A 330 5.04 -26.74 -3.34
N ILE A 331 3.76 -26.89 -3.13
CA ILE A 331 2.88 -25.85 -2.59
C ILE A 331 2.37 -26.27 -1.21
N VAL A 332 2.53 -25.37 -0.25
CA VAL A 332 1.96 -25.50 1.10
C VAL A 332 1.05 -24.34 1.39
N VAL A 333 -0.11 -24.60 1.94
CA VAL A 333 -1.04 -23.56 2.40
C VAL A 333 -1.24 -23.67 3.89
N ILE A 334 -1.00 -22.57 4.60
CA ILE A 334 -1.27 -22.42 6.03
C ILE A 334 -2.44 -21.46 6.15
N ALA A 335 -3.59 -21.98 6.55
CA ALA A 335 -4.81 -21.17 6.66
C ALA A 335 -5.84 -21.86 7.58
N PRO A 336 -6.70 -21.09 8.24
CA PRO A 336 -7.74 -21.66 9.09
C PRO A 336 -8.84 -22.38 8.29
N GLU A 337 -8.99 -22.06 7.01
CA GLU A 337 -10.02 -22.64 6.14
C GLU A 337 -9.39 -23.35 4.92
N TYR A 338 -10.11 -24.34 4.40
CA TYR A 338 -9.77 -25.00 3.16
C TYR A 338 -10.28 -24.18 1.97
N GLY A 339 -9.58 -23.07 1.68
CA GLY A 339 -9.94 -22.15 0.59
C GLY A 339 -9.37 -22.57 -0.78
N PRO A 340 -9.62 -21.77 -1.84
CA PRO A 340 -9.19 -22.08 -3.21
C PRO A 340 -7.70 -22.39 -3.38
N PRO A 341 -6.74 -21.72 -2.73
CA PRO A 341 -5.33 -22.10 -2.83
C PRO A 341 -5.06 -23.51 -2.30
N SER A 342 -5.78 -23.94 -1.25
CA SER A 342 -5.61 -25.26 -0.65
C SER A 342 -6.00 -26.40 -1.59
N THR A 343 -6.91 -26.15 -2.54
CA THR A 343 -7.30 -27.15 -3.56
C THR A 343 -6.16 -27.47 -4.54
N LYS A 344 -5.12 -26.67 -4.55
CA LYS A 344 -3.94 -26.81 -5.41
C LYS A 344 -2.66 -27.13 -4.62
N ALA A 345 -2.76 -27.15 -3.28
CA ALA A 345 -1.62 -27.42 -2.43
C ALA A 345 -1.28 -28.93 -2.38
N ASP A 346 0.01 -29.24 -2.25
CA ASP A 346 0.47 -30.59 -1.91
C ASP A 346 0.01 -31.01 -0.52
N TYR A 347 -0.06 -30.03 0.40
CA TYR A 347 -0.75 -30.19 1.68
C TYR A 347 -1.19 -28.85 2.25
N TRP A 348 -2.26 -28.89 3.03
CA TRP A 348 -2.82 -27.80 3.78
C TRP A 348 -2.63 -28.01 5.27
N ILE A 349 -2.13 -27.00 5.96
CA ILE A 349 -1.99 -26.99 7.42
C ILE A 349 -3.14 -26.17 7.99
N PRO A 350 -4.15 -26.78 8.58
CA PRO A 350 -5.15 -26.06 9.33
C PRO A 350 -4.50 -25.41 10.55
N ILE A 351 -4.82 -24.15 10.78
CA ILE A 351 -4.25 -23.41 11.91
C ILE A 351 -5.34 -22.61 12.62
N ARG A 352 -5.27 -22.55 13.93
CA ARG A 352 -6.09 -21.60 14.69
C ARG A 352 -5.64 -20.19 14.33
N PRO A 353 -6.60 -19.27 14.00
CA PRO A 353 -6.23 -17.88 13.69
C PRO A 353 -5.37 -17.24 14.77
N GLN A 354 -4.41 -16.40 14.40
CA GLN A 354 -3.51 -15.66 15.30
C GLN A 354 -2.42 -16.51 15.98
N THR A 355 -2.21 -17.75 15.60
CA THR A 355 -1.22 -18.62 16.25
C THR A 355 0.00 -18.95 15.37
N ASP A 356 0.15 -18.24 14.25
CA ASP A 356 1.21 -18.47 13.26
C ASP A 356 2.61 -18.32 13.85
N ALA A 357 2.80 -17.41 14.82
CA ALA A 357 4.09 -17.26 15.49
C ALA A 357 4.52 -18.54 16.20
N ALA A 358 3.61 -19.21 16.91
CA ALA A 358 3.90 -20.49 17.58
C ALA A 358 4.26 -21.59 16.58
N LEU A 359 3.55 -21.67 15.43
CA LEU A 359 3.87 -22.58 14.36
C LEU A 359 5.30 -22.38 13.86
N TRP A 360 5.66 -21.15 13.52
CA TRP A 360 6.98 -20.83 12.98
C TRP A 360 8.11 -20.99 13.99
N LEU A 361 7.87 -20.73 15.29
CA LEU A 361 8.84 -21.02 16.35
C LEU A 361 9.06 -22.52 16.50
N GLY A 362 8.00 -23.33 16.46
CA GLY A 362 8.11 -24.80 16.48
C GLY A 362 8.85 -25.37 15.25
N VAL A 363 8.56 -24.85 14.06
CA VAL A 363 9.30 -25.19 12.84
C VAL A 363 10.77 -24.84 12.98
N THR A 364 11.08 -23.63 13.48
CA THR A 364 12.45 -23.17 13.73
C THR A 364 13.18 -24.06 14.73
N ARG A 365 12.53 -24.46 15.82
CA ARG A 365 13.09 -25.41 16.78
C ARG A 365 13.47 -26.74 16.13
N LEU A 366 12.53 -27.36 15.39
CA LEU A 366 12.79 -28.61 14.68
C LEU A 366 13.96 -28.50 13.71
N MET A 367 14.08 -27.37 13.01
CA MET A 367 15.19 -27.13 12.10
C MET A 367 16.53 -27.01 12.82
N ILE A 368 16.57 -26.34 13.96
CA ILE A 368 17.80 -26.21 14.78
C ILE A 368 18.19 -27.55 15.39
N GLU A 369 17.27 -28.30 15.98
CA GLU A 369 17.51 -29.61 16.59
C GLU A 369 18.04 -30.64 15.57
N ASN A 370 17.54 -30.59 14.34
CA ASN A 370 17.96 -31.51 13.28
C ASN A 370 19.11 -30.96 12.41
N LYS A 371 19.65 -29.77 12.73
CA LYS A 371 20.71 -29.08 11.98
C LYS A 371 20.37 -28.83 10.52
N TRP A 372 19.09 -28.51 10.22
CA TRP A 372 18.62 -28.15 8.88
C TRP A 372 18.79 -26.66 8.63
N TYR A 373 20.02 -26.15 8.81
CA TYR A 373 20.34 -24.74 8.60
C TYR A 373 21.72 -24.55 7.98
N ASP A 374 21.93 -23.37 7.38
CA ASP A 374 23.20 -22.92 6.83
C ASP A 374 23.96 -22.07 7.88
N GLU A 375 24.83 -22.72 8.64
CA GLU A 375 25.58 -22.03 9.69
C GLU A 375 26.42 -20.88 9.15
N SER A 376 26.95 -21.00 7.94
CA SER A 376 27.75 -19.94 7.30
C SER A 376 26.91 -18.69 7.06
N PHE A 377 25.68 -18.87 6.56
CA PHE A 377 24.74 -17.78 6.35
C PHE A 377 24.32 -17.16 7.68
N VAL A 378 23.95 -17.99 8.66
CA VAL A 378 23.54 -17.54 9.98
C VAL A 378 24.62 -16.67 10.63
N ARG A 379 25.87 -17.10 10.64
CA ARG A 379 27.00 -16.34 11.21
C ARG A 379 27.27 -15.03 10.44
N ALA A 380 27.10 -15.01 9.13
CA ALA A 380 27.51 -13.92 8.29
C ALA A 380 26.44 -12.80 8.14
N PHE A 381 25.15 -13.15 8.20
CA PHE A 381 24.08 -12.24 7.81
C PHE A 381 23.00 -12.01 8.86
N THR A 382 23.01 -12.76 9.96
CA THR A 382 22.01 -12.61 11.03
C THR A 382 22.59 -12.03 12.30
N ASP A 383 21.74 -11.59 13.20
CA ASP A 383 22.13 -11.10 14.53
C ASP A 383 22.36 -12.21 15.57
N PHE A 384 22.14 -13.46 15.24
CA PHE A 384 22.32 -14.61 16.14
C PHE A 384 23.72 -14.69 16.81
N PRO A 385 24.83 -14.33 16.17
CA PRO A 385 26.14 -14.33 16.82
C PRO A 385 26.41 -13.14 17.74
N LEU A 386 25.56 -12.12 17.76
CA LEU A 386 25.77 -10.94 18.58
C LEU A 386 25.58 -11.28 20.06
N LEU A 387 26.41 -10.66 20.89
CA LEU A 387 26.32 -10.83 22.34
C LEU A 387 25.21 -9.97 22.91
N VAL A 388 24.40 -10.59 23.77
CA VAL A 388 23.29 -9.95 24.48
C VAL A 388 23.60 -10.06 25.99
N ARG A 389 23.38 -8.98 26.71
CA ARG A 389 23.48 -8.98 28.17
C ARG A 389 22.31 -9.70 28.80
N THR A 390 22.54 -10.65 29.66
CA THR A 390 21.47 -11.45 30.31
C THR A 390 20.70 -10.67 31.37
N ASP A 391 21.31 -9.60 31.91
CA ASP A 391 20.71 -8.74 32.96
C ASP A 391 19.74 -7.69 32.38
N THR A 392 20.03 -7.19 31.18
CA THR A 392 19.22 -6.12 30.56
C THR A 392 18.47 -6.59 29.33
N LEU A 393 18.79 -7.75 28.80
CA LEU A 393 18.32 -8.30 27.54
C LEU A 393 18.59 -7.36 26.34
N LYS A 394 19.62 -6.51 26.43
CA LYS A 394 20.07 -5.64 25.33
C LYS A 394 21.33 -6.17 24.68
N ARG A 395 21.46 -5.96 23.38
CA ARG A 395 22.69 -6.27 22.67
C ARG A 395 23.84 -5.48 23.26
N LEU A 396 24.94 -6.17 23.53
CA LEU A 396 26.15 -5.55 24.07
C LEU A 396 26.78 -4.62 23.05
N ARG A 397 27.03 -3.38 23.44
CA ARG A 397 27.67 -2.36 22.61
C ARG A 397 29.18 -2.30 22.89
N ALA A 398 29.94 -2.01 21.83
CA ALA A 398 31.40 -1.95 21.93
C ALA A 398 31.89 -0.91 22.95
N HIS A 399 31.23 0.22 23.06
CA HIS A 399 31.58 1.27 24.05
C HIS A 399 31.31 0.89 25.52
N GLU A 400 30.47 -0.13 25.74
CA GLU A 400 30.20 -0.64 27.09
C GLU A 400 31.34 -1.49 27.65
N VAL A 401 32.19 -2.08 26.78
CA VAL A 401 33.27 -3.00 27.18
C VAL A 401 34.67 -2.52 26.81
N VAL A 402 34.80 -1.56 25.90
CA VAL A 402 36.09 -1.00 25.49
C VAL A 402 36.17 0.47 25.91
N PRO A 403 36.98 0.82 26.91
CA PRO A 403 37.19 2.22 27.34
C PRO A 403 37.65 3.08 26.16
N GLY A 404 36.96 4.21 25.94
CA GLY A 404 37.31 5.14 24.85
C GLY A 404 37.13 4.56 23.43
N TYR A 405 36.25 3.58 23.27
CA TYR A 405 35.98 2.94 22.00
C TYR A 405 35.73 3.96 20.87
N LYS A 406 36.42 3.76 19.77
CA LYS A 406 36.17 4.49 18.51
C LYS A 406 35.76 3.51 17.46
N THR A 407 34.71 3.85 16.74
CA THR A 407 34.21 3.00 15.64
C THR A 407 35.28 2.76 14.57
N THR A 408 35.27 1.56 14.02
CA THR A 408 36.05 1.17 12.85
C THR A 408 35.22 1.22 11.56
N LEU A 409 33.98 1.76 11.62
CA LEU A 409 33.16 1.95 10.44
C LEU A 409 33.84 2.95 9.50
N ALA A 410 34.06 2.54 8.27
CA ALA A 410 34.72 3.38 7.28
C ALA A 410 33.80 4.53 6.83
N PRO A 411 34.29 5.79 6.77
CA PRO A 411 33.47 6.94 6.31
C PRO A 411 33.00 6.79 4.85
N ASP A 412 33.71 6.02 4.05
CA ASP A 412 33.39 5.69 2.67
C ASP A 412 32.77 4.30 2.51
N GLY A 413 32.45 3.65 3.60
CA GLY A 413 31.80 2.35 3.64
C GLY A 413 30.34 2.38 3.17
N PRO A 414 29.76 1.19 2.93
CA PRO A 414 28.38 1.08 2.44
C PRO A 414 27.34 1.78 3.30
N SER A 415 27.45 1.68 4.63
CA SER A 415 26.50 2.33 5.52
C SER A 415 26.49 3.85 5.39
N MET A 416 27.67 4.45 5.25
CA MET A 416 27.79 5.91 5.14
C MET A 416 27.52 6.39 3.70
N LYS A 417 28.17 5.77 2.72
CA LYS A 417 28.18 6.24 1.34
C LYS A 417 26.94 5.80 0.55
N VAL A 418 26.50 4.55 0.74
CA VAL A 418 25.38 3.99 -0.02
C VAL A 418 24.05 4.22 0.70
N GLN A 419 24.01 3.95 2.00
CA GLN A 419 22.79 4.08 2.80
C GLN A 419 22.62 5.47 3.41
N GLY A 420 23.61 6.37 3.24
CA GLY A 420 23.52 7.75 3.67
C GLY A 420 23.42 7.93 5.20
N LEU A 421 23.96 6.98 5.97
CA LEU A 421 24.00 7.10 7.44
C LEU A 421 24.91 8.28 7.82
N THR A 422 24.38 9.21 8.61
CA THR A 422 25.21 10.30 9.12
C THR A 422 26.09 9.86 10.29
N ALA A 423 27.18 10.58 10.55
CA ALA A 423 28.05 10.30 11.69
C ALA A 423 27.29 10.37 13.03
N GLU A 424 26.35 11.30 13.15
CA GLU A 424 25.50 11.44 14.34
C GLU A 424 24.57 10.22 14.51
N GLN A 425 23.91 9.79 13.43
CA GLN A 425 23.08 8.59 13.45
C GLN A 425 23.89 7.36 13.81
N HIS A 426 25.09 7.20 13.23
CA HIS A 426 25.98 6.10 13.56
C HIS A 426 26.45 6.15 15.02
N ALA A 427 26.81 7.32 15.54
CA ALA A 427 27.20 7.47 16.94
C ALA A 427 26.08 7.04 17.90
N ARG A 428 24.83 7.31 17.55
CA ARG A 428 23.65 6.87 18.31
C ARG A 428 23.42 5.36 18.22
N LEU A 429 23.62 4.75 17.06
CA LEU A 429 23.47 3.31 16.86
C LEU A 429 24.60 2.53 17.55
N GLY A 430 25.83 3.01 17.43
CA GLY A 430 27.05 2.34 17.95
C GLY A 430 27.40 1.06 17.19
N ASP A 431 28.42 0.38 17.70
CA ASP A 431 28.89 -0.91 17.18
C ASP A 431 28.60 -2.02 18.20
N TYR A 432 28.52 -3.24 17.74
CA TYR A 432 28.12 -4.42 18.52
C TYR A 432 29.33 -5.29 18.86
N VAL A 433 29.12 -6.30 19.67
CA VAL A 433 30.21 -7.18 20.16
C VAL A 433 29.87 -8.62 19.79
N ILE A 434 30.91 -9.33 19.36
CA ILE A 434 30.92 -10.78 19.15
C ILE A 434 32.04 -11.42 20.01
N TRP A 435 31.89 -12.70 20.30
CA TRP A 435 33.02 -13.54 20.67
C TRP A 435 33.66 -14.08 19.40
N ASP A 436 34.89 -13.74 19.15
CA ASP A 436 35.66 -14.22 18.00
C ASP A 436 36.35 -15.55 18.35
N GLU A 437 35.96 -16.62 17.67
CA GLU A 437 36.48 -17.97 17.90
C GLU A 437 38.00 -18.13 17.60
N LYS A 438 38.49 -17.34 16.63
CA LYS A 438 39.90 -17.35 16.24
C LYS A 438 40.74 -16.55 17.23
N ALA A 439 40.31 -15.37 17.56
CA ALA A 439 41.00 -14.50 18.51
C ALA A 439 40.85 -14.95 19.96
N LYS A 440 39.86 -15.81 20.27
CA LYS A 440 39.47 -16.19 21.64
C LYS A 440 39.20 -14.98 22.52
N ALA A 441 38.59 -13.93 21.94
CA ALA A 441 38.36 -12.66 22.59
C ALA A 441 37.10 -11.97 22.04
N MET A 442 36.60 -11.01 22.77
CA MET A 442 35.57 -10.11 22.29
C MET A 442 36.12 -9.16 21.25
N ARG A 443 35.36 -8.99 20.17
CA ARG A 443 35.69 -8.05 19.12
C ARG A 443 34.47 -7.22 18.74
N ALA A 444 34.71 -5.97 18.42
CA ALA A 444 33.68 -5.10 17.90
C ALA A 444 33.31 -5.51 16.45
N LEU A 445 32.04 -5.37 16.15
CA LEU A 445 31.45 -5.63 14.84
C LEU A 445 30.69 -4.39 14.41
N THR A 446 31.09 -3.80 13.30
CA THR A 446 30.41 -2.66 12.72
C THR A 446 29.24 -3.10 11.83
N ARG A 447 28.39 -2.17 11.48
CA ARG A 447 27.28 -2.40 10.55
C ARG A 447 27.71 -2.96 9.18
N ASP A 448 28.93 -2.58 8.72
CA ASP A 448 29.46 -3.00 7.43
C ASP A 448 30.10 -4.41 7.46
N ASP A 449 30.23 -5.00 8.65
CA ASP A 449 30.89 -6.29 8.83
C ASP A 449 29.91 -7.44 8.59
N VAL A 450 29.46 -7.60 7.35
CA VAL A 450 28.53 -8.66 6.92
C VAL A 450 29.14 -9.46 5.76
N GLY A 451 28.73 -10.71 5.59
CA GLY A 451 29.10 -11.54 4.47
C GLY A 451 30.62 -11.64 4.24
N ALA A 452 31.05 -11.36 3.00
CA ALA A 452 32.47 -11.38 2.62
C ALA A 452 33.31 -10.29 3.31
N ARG A 453 32.71 -9.14 3.69
CA ARG A 453 33.41 -8.06 4.40
C ARG A 453 33.82 -8.47 5.81
N MET A 454 32.93 -9.20 6.51
CA MET A 454 33.24 -9.78 7.81
C MET A 454 34.42 -10.79 7.69
N LYS A 455 34.37 -11.67 6.67
CA LYS A 455 35.42 -12.64 6.42
C LYS A 455 36.75 -11.98 6.07
N ALA A 456 36.75 -10.90 5.28
CA ALA A 456 37.94 -10.15 4.91
C ALA A 456 38.63 -9.51 6.11
N LYS A 457 37.91 -9.13 7.17
CA LYS A 457 38.45 -8.66 8.46
C LYS A 457 38.94 -9.80 9.34
N GLY A 458 38.83 -11.05 8.92
CA GLY A 458 39.23 -12.24 9.67
C GLY A 458 38.37 -12.48 10.91
N LEU A 459 37.16 -11.92 10.98
CA LEU A 459 36.21 -12.12 12.07
C LEU A 459 35.57 -13.50 11.96
N ALA A 460 35.54 -14.22 13.07
CA ALA A 460 34.93 -15.54 13.19
C ALA A 460 33.97 -15.59 14.39
N PRO A 461 32.75 -15.04 14.24
CA PRO A 461 31.80 -14.96 15.34
C PRO A 461 31.42 -16.35 15.86
N ALA A 462 31.45 -16.56 17.18
CA ALA A 462 30.87 -17.73 17.81
C ALA A 462 29.34 -17.71 17.59
N LEU A 463 28.77 -18.88 17.32
CA LEU A 463 27.31 -18.99 17.24
C LEU A 463 26.74 -19.32 18.63
N GLU A 464 27.42 -20.07 19.45
CA GLU A 464 26.95 -20.51 20.75
C GLU A 464 27.95 -20.15 21.85
N GLY A 465 27.47 -19.76 23.02
CA GLY A 465 28.30 -19.52 24.21
C GLY A 465 27.78 -18.47 25.14
N THR A 466 28.36 -18.47 26.37
CA THR A 466 28.10 -17.52 27.46
C THR A 466 29.42 -17.11 28.06
N TRP A 467 29.60 -15.82 28.36
CA TRP A 467 30.82 -15.27 28.91
C TRP A 467 30.53 -14.24 30.00
N LYS A 468 31.46 -14.05 30.91
CA LYS A 468 31.48 -12.91 31.83
C LYS A 468 32.33 -11.80 31.23
N VAL A 469 31.85 -10.59 31.28
CA VAL A 469 32.55 -9.42 30.76
C VAL A 469 32.61 -8.33 31.80
N ARG A 470 33.71 -7.59 31.80
CA ARG A 470 33.85 -6.40 32.64
C ARG A 470 33.43 -5.17 31.79
N LEU A 471 32.44 -4.46 32.27
CA LEU A 471 31.97 -3.22 31.68
C LEU A 471 32.89 -2.05 32.01
N VAL A 472 32.82 -0.99 31.21
CA VAL A 472 33.66 0.23 31.43
C VAL A 472 33.35 0.93 32.75
N ASP A 473 32.14 0.75 33.30
CA ASP A 473 31.76 1.25 34.64
C ASP A 473 32.33 0.39 35.80
N GLY A 474 33.09 -0.65 35.46
CA GLY A 474 33.74 -1.56 36.43
C GLY A 474 32.88 -2.75 36.89
N LYS A 475 31.61 -2.80 36.52
CA LYS A 475 30.73 -3.93 36.83
C LYS A 475 31.02 -5.15 35.97
N GLU A 476 30.72 -6.33 36.49
CA GLU A 476 30.67 -7.56 35.68
C GLU A 476 29.24 -7.76 35.17
N ALA A 477 29.12 -8.21 33.93
CA ALA A 477 27.89 -8.65 33.34
C ALA A 477 28.09 -10.02 32.68
N GLU A 478 27.05 -10.84 32.72
CA GLU A 478 27.01 -12.05 31.92
C GLU A 478 26.40 -11.74 30.54
N VAL A 479 27.02 -12.30 29.50
CA VAL A 479 26.57 -12.14 28.11
C VAL A 479 26.50 -13.49 27.45
N ALA A 480 25.52 -13.67 26.59
CA ALA A 480 25.38 -14.86 25.76
C ALA A 480 25.19 -14.45 24.29
N THR A 481 25.54 -15.32 23.37
CA THR A 481 25.10 -15.14 21.98
C THR A 481 23.58 -15.15 21.93
N LEU A 482 23.01 -14.37 21.04
CA LEU A 482 21.55 -14.41 20.80
C LEU A 482 21.08 -15.82 20.46
N TRP A 483 21.86 -16.57 19.70
CA TRP A 483 21.57 -17.99 19.40
C TRP A 483 21.36 -18.84 20.66
N THR A 484 22.24 -18.70 21.66
CA THR A 484 22.12 -19.43 22.94
C THR A 484 20.83 -19.09 23.68
N LEU A 485 20.49 -17.79 23.73
CA LEU A 485 19.26 -17.33 24.35
C LEU A 485 18.03 -17.80 23.56
N TYR A 486 18.11 -17.74 22.23
CA TYR A 486 17.02 -18.16 21.36
C TYR A 486 16.71 -19.64 21.47
N ARG A 487 17.74 -20.48 21.48
CA ARG A 487 17.59 -21.92 21.72
C ARG A 487 16.94 -22.23 23.07
N THR A 488 17.24 -21.43 24.10
CA THR A 488 16.60 -21.56 25.41
C THR A 488 15.12 -21.24 25.34
N HIS A 489 14.77 -20.11 24.68
CA HIS A 489 13.39 -19.72 24.46
C HIS A 489 12.60 -20.78 23.65
N LEU A 490 13.18 -21.32 22.61
CA LEU A 490 12.52 -22.33 21.78
C LEU A 490 12.20 -23.64 22.51
N ARG A 491 12.71 -23.87 23.73
CA ARG A 491 12.35 -25.06 24.52
C ARG A 491 10.86 -25.10 24.87
N ASP A 492 10.22 -23.95 24.93
CA ASP A 492 8.80 -23.84 25.22
C ASP A 492 7.90 -24.14 24.01
N TYR A 493 8.49 -24.30 22.82
CA TYR A 493 7.81 -24.56 21.55
C TYR A 493 8.10 -25.96 21.00
N ASP A 494 7.96 -26.98 21.86
CA ASP A 494 8.02 -28.36 21.37
C ASP A 494 6.80 -28.71 20.50
N LEU A 495 6.93 -29.81 19.78
CA LEU A 495 5.92 -30.20 18.79
C LEU A 495 4.52 -30.42 19.40
N ASP A 496 4.46 -30.88 20.65
CA ASP A 496 3.21 -31.12 21.35
C ASP A 496 2.57 -29.79 21.77
N THR A 497 3.34 -28.90 22.36
CA THR A 497 2.91 -27.55 22.72
C THR A 497 2.45 -26.75 21.51
N VAL A 498 3.24 -26.80 20.43
CA VAL A 498 2.87 -26.09 19.19
C VAL A 498 1.57 -26.62 18.59
N ALA A 499 1.39 -27.95 18.56
CA ALA A 499 0.16 -28.56 18.06
C ALA A 499 -1.06 -28.21 18.94
N GLU A 500 -0.87 -28.12 20.27
CA GLU A 500 -1.91 -27.68 21.20
C GLU A 500 -2.33 -26.23 20.98
N ILE A 501 -1.36 -25.32 20.84
CA ILE A 501 -1.61 -23.89 20.60
C ILE A 501 -2.28 -23.69 19.25
N THR A 502 -1.74 -24.29 18.21
CA THR A 502 -2.11 -24.00 16.82
C THR A 502 -3.24 -24.87 16.28
N HIS A 503 -3.51 -26.01 16.89
CA HIS A 503 -4.34 -27.09 16.37
C HIS A 503 -3.82 -27.68 15.04
N ALA A 504 -2.62 -27.33 14.63
CA ALA A 504 -2.01 -27.91 13.44
C ALA A 504 -1.56 -29.36 13.70
N PRO A 505 -1.74 -30.29 12.74
CA PRO A 505 -1.29 -31.69 12.89
C PRO A 505 0.23 -31.79 13.01
N LYS A 506 0.71 -32.49 14.02
CA LYS A 506 2.16 -32.65 14.34
C LYS A 506 2.97 -33.18 13.15
N ASN A 507 2.40 -34.10 12.38
CA ASN A 507 3.07 -34.66 11.18
C ASN A 507 3.26 -33.58 10.10
N LEU A 508 2.30 -32.66 9.93
CA LEU A 508 2.40 -31.59 8.95
C LEU A 508 3.37 -30.49 9.41
N ILE A 509 3.43 -30.18 10.71
CA ILE A 509 4.44 -29.26 11.27
C ILE A 509 5.85 -29.80 11.01
N ARG A 510 6.06 -31.09 11.27
CA ARG A 510 7.35 -31.77 11.00
C ARG A 510 7.66 -31.79 9.51
N GLN A 511 6.67 -32.10 8.66
CA GLN A 511 6.84 -32.13 7.21
C GLN A 511 7.24 -30.73 6.69
N LEU A 512 6.62 -29.67 7.18
CA LEU A 512 6.96 -28.30 6.80
C LEU A 512 8.41 -27.96 7.14
N ALA A 513 8.87 -28.30 8.35
CA ALA A 513 10.26 -28.09 8.77
C ALA A 513 11.25 -28.86 7.88
N GLN A 514 10.95 -30.09 7.54
CA GLN A 514 11.76 -30.93 6.65
C GLN A 514 11.82 -30.36 5.23
N ASP A 515 10.68 -29.93 4.69
CA ASP A 515 10.61 -29.40 3.35
C ASP A 515 11.41 -28.12 3.21
N ILE A 516 11.32 -27.19 4.19
CA ILE A 516 12.11 -25.96 4.20
C ILE A 516 13.62 -26.25 4.31
N GLY A 517 13.99 -27.25 5.10
CA GLY A 517 15.38 -27.66 5.24
C GLY A 517 15.97 -28.29 3.96
N ALA A 518 15.17 -29.05 3.24
CA ALA A 518 15.61 -29.87 2.09
C ALA A 518 15.44 -29.16 0.74
N MET A 519 14.38 -28.36 0.58
CA MET A 519 14.03 -27.73 -0.70
C MET A 519 14.55 -26.28 -0.74
N LYS A 520 15.23 -25.90 -1.81
CA LYS A 520 15.74 -24.54 -2.01
C LYS A 520 15.65 -24.20 -3.50
N PRO A 521 15.18 -23.00 -3.90
CA PRO A 521 14.75 -21.86 -3.07
C PRO A 521 13.35 -22.05 -2.43
N VAL A 522 13.13 -21.39 -1.27
CA VAL A 522 11.86 -21.34 -0.54
C VAL A 522 11.33 -19.92 -0.53
N ALA A 523 10.08 -19.74 -0.94
CA ALA A 523 9.36 -18.48 -0.82
C ALA A 523 8.17 -18.65 0.13
N ILE A 524 8.05 -17.71 1.07
CA ILE A 524 6.88 -17.58 1.95
C ILE A 524 6.09 -16.36 1.48
N HIS A 525 4.80 -16.53 1.29
CA HIS A 525 3.87 -15.48 0.89
C HIS A 525 2.88 -15.23 2.01
N GLN A 526 3.13 -14.16 2.77
CA GLN A 526 2.24 -13.74 3.85
C GLN A 526 1.11 -12.86 3.33
N GLY A 527 -0.09 -13.12 3.81
CA GLY A 527 -1.28 -12.33 3.48
C GLY A 527 -1.73 -11.42 4.63
N GLU A 528 -2.72 -10.59 4.33
CA GLU A 528 -3.38 -9.76 5.33
C GLU A 528 -4.08 -10.58 6.42
N GLY A 529 -4.35 -11.87 6.17
CA GLY A 529 -4.84 -12.82 7.16
C GLY A 529 -3.94 -12.92 8.40
N ILE A 530 -2.64 -12.61 8.26
CA ILE A 530 -1.69 -12.54 9.37
C ILE A 530 -1.57 -11.10 9.88
N ASN A 531 -1.52 -10.12 8.96
CA ASN A 531 -1.23 -8.73 9.31
C ASN A 531 -2.35 -8.03 10.09
N HIS A 532 -3.55 -8.58 10.10
CA HIS A 532 -4.73 -7.96 10.70
C HIS A 532 -4.95 -8.32 12.18
N TRP A 533 -4.00 -8.98 12.81
CA TRP A 533 -4.07 -9.35 14.21
C TRP A 533 -3.20 -8.46 15.11
N PHE A 534 -3.49 -8.47 16.40
CA PHE A 534 -2.78 -7.65 17.38
C PHE A 534 -1.27 -7.98 17.42
N HIS A 535 -0.90 -9.25 17.39
CA HIS A 535 0.50 -9.72 17.38
C HIS A 535 1.01 -10.05 15.97
N ALA A 536 0.57 -9.30 14.96
CA ALA A 536 1.03 -9.48 13.59
C ALA A 536 2.55 -9.29 13.42
N THR A 537 3.14 -8.44 14.24
CA THR A 537 4.59 -8.21 14.27
C THR A 537 5.35 -9.50 14.55
N GLU A 538 4.96 -10.24 15.58
CA GLU A 538 5.59 -11.52 15.94
C GLU A 538 5.36 -12.59 14.88
N MET A 539 4.15 -12.69 14.35
CA MET A 539 3.83 -13.64 13.31
C MET A 539 4.66 -13.42 12.04
N ASN A 540 4.82 -12.16 11.63
CA ASN A 540 5.68 -11.85 10.50
C ASN A 540 7.15 -12.15 10.76
N ARG A 541 7.67 -11.77 11.93
CA ARG A 541 9.06 -12.01 12.32
C ARG A 541 9.38 -13.49 12.41
N ALA A 542 8.50 -14.26 13.04
CA ALA A 542 8.70 -15.71 13.21
C ALA A 542 8.77 -16.45 11.86
N ALA A 543 8.00 -16.05 10.86
CA ALA A 543 8.06 -16.63 9.51
C ALA A 543 9.39 -16.38 8.78
N TYR A 544 10.14 -15.34 9.16
CA TYR A 544 11.48 -15.11 8.61
C TYR A 544 12.54 -16.04 9.18
N LEU A 545 12.34 -16.60 10.37
CA LEU A 545 13.35 -17.42 11.03
C LEU A 545 13.81 -18.63 10.19
N PRO A 546 12.92 -19.46 9.62
CA PRO A 546 13.31 -20.54 8.74
C PRO A 546 14.11 -20.08 7.51
N LEU A 547 13.77 -18.91 6.96
CA LEU A 547 14.47 -18.34 5.81
C LEU A 547 15.86 -17.83 6.20
N MET A 548 16.00 -17.20 7.36
CA MET A 548 17.30 -16.80 7.93
C MET A 548 18.20 -18.01 8.20
N LEU A 549 17.62 -19.09 8.74
CA LEU A 549 18.36 -20.31 9.01
C LEU A 549 18.88 -20.97 7.74
N THR A 550 18.12 -20.93 6.66
CA THR A 550 18.46 -21.67 5.43
C THR A 550 19.10 -20.79 4.35
N GLY A 551 19.23 -19.49 4.58
CA GLY A 551 19.75 -18.53 3.61
C GLY A 551 18.83 -18.35 2.39
N ASN A 552 17.52 -18.54 2.57
CA ASN A 552 16.51 -18.31 1.54
C ASN A 552 16.09 -16.82 1.45
N ILE A 553 17.07 -15.94 1.35
CA ILE A 553 16.90 -14.49 1.23
C ILE A 553 17.90 -13.97 0.20
N GLY A 554 17.48 -13.00 -0.62
CA GLY A 554 18.35 -12.39 -1.63
C GLY A 554 18.73 -13.33 -2.79
N LYS A 555 17.91 -14.32 -3.06
CA LYS A 555 18.09 -15.29 -4.14
C LYS A 555 16.81 -15.41 -4.96
N PRO A 556 16.88 -15.59 -6.28
CA PRO A 556 15.69 -15.80 -7.11
C PRO A 556 14.83 -16.96 -6.58
N GLY A 557 13.54 -16.74 -6.50
CA GLY A 557 12.58 -17.72 -5.99
C GLY A 557 12.57 -17.91 -4.48
N ALA A 558 13.28 -17.06 -3.73
CA ALA A 558 13.36 -17.11 -2.27
C ALA A 558 12.86 -15.79 -1.63
N GLY A 559 12.54 -15.85 -0.35
CA GLY A 559 12.19 -14.67 0.45
C GLY A 559 10.84 -14.77 1.12
N CYS A 560 10.52 -13.75 1.91
CA CYS A 560 9.19 -13.58 2.51
C CYS A 560 8.53 -12.37 1.89
N HIS A 561 7.39 -12.57 1.23
CA HIS A 561 6.73 -11.58 0.40
C HIS A 561 5.30 -11.37 0.87
N THR A 562 4.83 -10.13 0.80
CA THR A 562 3.46 -9.79 1.16
C THR A 562 2.60 -9.45 -0.05
N TRP A 563 3.19 -8.77 -1.04
CA TRP A 563 2.49 -8.15 -2.16
C TRP A 563 1.21 -7.44 -1.71
N ALA A 564 1.25 -6.87 -0.53
CA ALA A 564 0.21 -5.99 -0.06
C ALA A 564 0.38 -4.62 -0.71
N GLY A 565 -0.69 -3.92 -0.93
CA GLY A 565 -0.74 -2.70 -1.73
C GLY A 565 0.19 -1.58 -1.29
N ASN A 566 0.26 -0.54 -2.09
CA ASN A 566 0.89 0.76 -1.81
C ASN A 566 2.41 0.89 -1.98
N TYR A 567 3.08 -0.05 -2.58
CA TYR A 567 4.51 0.05 -2.88
C TYR A 567 4.85 1.14 -3.92
N LYS A 568 3.85 1.68 -4.58
CA LYS A 568 3.95 2.94 -5.34
C LYS A 568 4.62 4.05 -4.55
N ALA A 569 4.39 4.05 -3.24
CA ALA A 569 5.01 5.00 -2.33
C ALA A 569 6.53 4.83 -2.27
N ALA A 570 7.02 3.61 -2.19
CA ALA A 570 8.45 3.33 -2.15
C ALA A 570 9.16 3.82 -3.40
N LEU A 571 8.52 3.74 -4.57
CA LEU A 571 9.05 4.25 -5.82
C LEU A 571 9.35 5.75 -5.77
N PHE A 572 8.48 6.52 -5.12
CA PHE A 572 8.56 7.98 -5.08
C PHE A 572 9.12 8.52 -3.77
N GLN A 573 9.12 7.75 -2.72
CA GLN A 573 9.67 8.17 -1.43
C GLN A 573 11.20 8.10 -1.39
N GLY A 574 11.80 7.27 -2.22
CA GLY A 574 13.17 6.84 -2.03
C GLY A 574 13.29 6.07 -0.71
N SER A 575 14.39 5.39 -0.53
CA SER A 575 14.75 4.79 0.75
C SER A 575 16.04 5.40 1.24
N LYS A 576 16.40 5.14 2.48
CA LYS A 576 17.72 5.54 2.99
C LYS A 576 18.86 4.96 2.16
N GLU A 577 18.60 3.85 1.48
CA GLU A 577 19.58 3.14 0.65
C GLU A 577 19.69 3.71 -0.76
N THR A 578 18.57 4.09 -1.34
CA THR A 578 18.51 4.70 -2.68
C THR A 578 18.69 6.22 -2.63
N GLY A 579 18.82 6.76 -1.42
CA GLY A 579 18.88 8.20 -1.20
C GLY A 579 17.49 8.83 -1.06
N PRO A 580 17.44 10.15 -0.82
CA PRO A 580 16.19 10.86 -0.66
C PRO A 580 15.42 10.79 -1.98
N GLY A 581 14.38 10.01 -2.01
CA GLY A 581 13.40 10.07 -3.06
C GLY A 581 12.59 11.36 -2.95
N PHE A 582 11.50 11.38 -3.65
CA PHE A 582 10.47 12.40 -3.44
C PHE A 582 10.09 12.39 -1.97
N LYS A 583 10.59 13.39 -1.21
CA LYS A 583 10.57 13.44 0.27
C LYS A 583 9.19 13.10 0.86
N GLY A 584 8.83 11.85 0.79
CA GLY A 584 7.78 11.21 1.55
C GLY A 584 6.40 11.82 1.47
N TRP A 585 5.72 11.84 0.33
CA TRP A 585 4.36 12.34 0.19
C TRP A 585 4.18 13.80 0.68
N VAL A 586 5.29 14.54 0.75
CA VAL A 586 5.28 15.90 1.22
C VAL A 586 5.09 16.81 0.01
N ALA A 587 3.95 17.49 0.01
CA ALA A 587 3.68 18.53 -0.96
C ALA A 587 4.61 19.75 -0.73
N GLU A 588 4.72 20.60 -1.73
CA GLU A 588 5.42 21.87 -1.60
C GLU A 588 4.83 22.69 -0.43
N ASP A 589 5.67 23.53 0.17
CA ASP A 589 5.23 24.44 1.21
C ASP A 589 4.25 25.49 0.64
N PRO A 590 2.99 25.54 1.11
CA PRO A 590 2.00 26.50 0.60
C PRO A 590 2.30 27.95 0.98
N PHE A 591 3.27 28.23 1.86
CA PHE A 591 3.68 29.59 2.24
C PHE A 591 4.79 30.16 1.37
N GLN A 592 5.42 29.35 0.52
CA GLN A 592 6.47 29.83 -0.36
C GLN A 592 5.92 30.76 -1.47
N PRO A 593 6.73 31.68 -2.01
CA PRO A 593 6.27 32.66 -2.99
C PRO A 593 5.84 32.06 -4.33
N ASN A 594 6.53 30.99 -4.75
CA ASN A 594 6.22 30.34 -6.01
C ASN A 594 5.71 28.92 -5.77
N LEU A 595 4.46 28.72 -6.14
CA LEU A 595 3.74 27.45 -5.96
C LEU A 595 3.64 26.62 -7.24
N ASP A 596 4.25 27.08 -8.33
CA ASP A 596 4.27 26.32 -9.59
C ASP A 596 5.25 25.15 -9.50
N PRO A 597 4.79 23.90 -9.64
CA PRO A 597 5.65 22.72 -9.58
C PRO A 597 6.80 22.73 -10.60
N SER A 598 6.64 23.40 -11.74
CA SER A 598 7.67 23.48 -12.79
C SER A 598 8.87 24.36 -12.38
N ALA A 599 8.67 25.27 -11.45
CA ALA A 599 9.73 26.15 -10.97
C ALA A 599 10.64 25.49 -9.92
N HIS A 600 10.22 24.35 -9.42
CA HIS A 600 10.91 23.63 -8.38
C HIS A 600 11.63 22.42 -8.97
N GLY A 601 12.94 22.53 -9.14
CA GLY A 601 13.79 21.40 -9.48
C GLY A 601 13.91 20.38 -8.33
N LYS A 602 15.09 19.80 -8.19
CA LYS A 602 15.39 18.83 -7.11
C LYS A 602 15.35 19.44 -5.70
N ASP A 603 15.51 20.75 -5.58
CA ASP A 603 15.69 21.47 -4.32
C ASP A 603 14.41 22.15 -3.83
N VAL A 604 13.28 21.53 -4.05
CA VAL A 604 11.99 22.05 -3.59
C VAL A 604 11.95 22.08 -2.08
N GLU A 605 11.66 23.24 -1.52
CA GLU A 605 11.19 23.32 -0.15
C GLU A 605 9.82 22.66 -0.03
N ALA A 606 9.81 21.50 0.58
CA ALA A 606 8.61 20.77 0.88
C ALA A 606 8.43 20.70 2.39
N HIS A 607 7.25 21.06 2.86
CA HIS A 607 6.92 21.01 4.27
C HIS A 607 5.54 20.37 4.49
N ALA A 608 5.48 19.37 5.35
CA ALA A 608 4.25 18.66 5.66
C ALA A 608 3.61 19.19 6.96
N TYR A 609 2.75 20.16 6.83
CA TYR A 609 1.95 20.68 7.92
C TYR A 609 0.90 19.68 8.45
N THR A 610 0.71 18.59 7.73
CA THR A 610 -0.16 17.45 8.11
C THR A 610 0.48 16.51 9.11
N LYS A 611 1.80 16.61 9.30
CA LYS A 611 2.55 15.81 10.27
C LYS A 611 2.75 16.58 11.55
N ASP A 612 2.74 15.85 12.65
CA ASP A 612 3.34 16.34 13.89
C ASP A 612 4.85 16.08 13.82
N GLU A 613 5.59 16.52 14.83
CA GLU A 613 7.02 16.21 14.98
C GLU A 613 7.29 14.71 15.16
N GLU A 614 6.24 13.91 15.33
CA GLU A 614 6.34 12.46 15.35
C GLU A 614 6.78 11.94 13.99
N PRO A 615 7.62 10.90 13.98
CA PRO A 615 8.10 10.27 12.76
C PRO A 615 6.94 9.90 11.86
N ALA A 616 7.13 10.13 10.57
CA ALA A 616 6.10 9.78 9.60
C ALA A 616 5.83 8.27 9.71
N TYR A 617 4.59 7.98 9.92
CA TYR A 617 3.97 6.69 9.96
C TYR A 617 4.42 5.68 8.88
N TRP A 618 4.86 6.17 7.74
CA TRP A 618 5.32 5.42 6.59
C TRP A 618 6.83 5.40 6.44
N ASN A 619 7.59 5.68 7.48
CA ASN A 619 9.02 5.59 7.36
C ASN A 619 9.43 4.11 7.32
N HIS A 620 10.03 3.74 6.22
CA HIS A 620 10.63 2.44 6.03
C HIS A 620 11.56 2.09 7.18
N GLY A 621 11.24 1.03 7.90
CA GLY A 621 12.02 0.62 9.04
C GLY A 621 11.96 1.58 10.24
N ASP A 622 11.02 2.53 10.26
CA ASP A 622 10.87 3.42 11.40
C ASP A 622 10.09 2.72 12.53
N LEU A 623 10.75 2.57 13.63
CA LEU A 623 10.18 1.98 14.84
C LEU A 623 8.98 2.77 15.40
N ALA A 624 8.86 4.04 15.04
CA ALA A 624 7.74 4.87 15.44
C ALA A 624 6.39 4.32 14.99
N LEU A 625 6.33 3.63 13.86
CA LEU A 625 5.13 2.94 13.41
C LEU A 625 4.65 1.95 14.46
N ILE A 626 5.55 1.18 15.03
CA ILE A 626 5.25 0.13 15.99
C ILE A 626 5.06 0.71 17.38
N VAL A 627 5.86 1.69 17.76
CA VAL A 627 5.79 2.34 19.06
C VAL A 627 4.53 3.17 19.23
N ASN A 628 4.18 4.00 18.27
CA ASN A 628 3.03 4.90 18.40
C ASN A 628 1.68 4.23 18.14
N THR A 629 1.66 3.25 17.26
CA THR A 629 0.41 2.57 16.91
C THR A 629 -0.23 1.80 18.07
N PRO A 630 0.47 0.96 18.81
CA PRO A 630 -0.10 0.29 19.96
C PRO A 630 -0.52 1.24 21.07
N LYS A 631 0.19 2.33 21.30
CA LYS A 631 -0.17 3.34 22.31
C LYS A 631 -1.57 3.90 22.10
N PHE A 632 -1.93 4.16 20.86
CA PHE A 632 -3.28 4.52 20.48
C PHE A 632 -4.17 3.29 20.26
N GLY A 633 -3.63 2.19 19.79
CA GLY A 633 -4.31 0.96 19.42
C GLY A 633 -5.08 0.31 20.56
N ARG A 634 -4.54 0.24 21.75
CA ARG A 634 -5.25 -0.33 22.92
C ARG A 634 -6.54 0.40 23.26
N ARG A 635 -6.65 1.68 22.89
CA ARG A 635 -7.84 2.50 23.07
C ARG A 635 -8.74 2.51 21.85
N ASN A 636 -8.29 1.96 20.74
CA ASN A 636 -8.81 2.24 19.42
C ASN A 636 -9.98 1.38 18.97
N PHE A 637 -10.24 0.31 19.66
CA PHE A 637 -11.43 -0.49 19.39
C PHE A 637 -12.73 0.24 19.71
N THR A 638 -12.63 1.43 20.28
CA THR A 638 -13.78 2.28 20.58
C THR A 638 -14.20 3.18 19.41
N GLY A 639 -13.45 3.21 18.30
CA GLY A 639 -13.70 4.10 17.16
C GLY A 639 -13.29 5.56 17.38
N ASP A 640 -13.03 5.99 18.62
CA ASP A 640 -12.65 7.37 18.93
C ASP A 640 -11.16 7.67 18.66
N THR A 641 -10.37 6.67 18.46
CA THR A 641 -8.93 6.74 18.69
C THR A 641 -8.05 6.28 17.54
N HIS A 642 -8.61 5.87 16.40
CA HIS A 642 -7.84 5.72 15.17
C HIS A 642 -7.24 7.02 14.66
N MET A 643 -7.67 8.12 15.26
CA MET A 643 -7.25 9.43 14.89
C MET A 643 -6.72 10.10 16.15
N PRO A 644 -5.42 10.42 16.22
CA PRO A 644 -4.79 10.93 17.43
C PRO A 644 -5.26 12.34 17.83
N THR A 645 -6.11 12.95 17.02
CA THR A 645 -6.81 14.21 17.32
C THR A 645 -8.31 14.04 17.07
N PRO A 646 -9.18 14.83 17.70
CA PRO A 646 -10.62 14.82 17.47
C PRO A 646 -10.97 14.95 15.98
N THR A 647 -12.07 14.35 15.57
CA THR A 647 -12.52 14.36 14.16
C THR A 647 -13.84 15.09 14.04
N LYS A 648 -13.88 16.14 13.21
CA LYS A 648 -15.06 16.94 12.90
C LYS A 648 -15.39 17.01 11.43
N ALA A 649 -14.40 16.78 10.56
CA ALA A 649 -14.63 16.66 9.13
C ALA A 649 -13.81 15.47 8.58
N ILE A 650 -14.41 14.74 7.66
CA ILE A 650 -13.77 13.67 6.91
C ILE A 650 -13.97 13.93 5.42
N ILE A 651 -12.88 13.94 4.65
CA ILE A 651 -12.93 13.91 3.18
C ILE A 651 -12.19 12.67 2.73
N PHE A 652 -12.86 11.79 2.00
CA PHE A 652 -12.24 10.60 1.47
C PHE A 652 -12.52 10.41 -0.02
N SER A 653 -11.56 9.83 -0.70
CA SER A 653 -11.63 9.48 -2.11
C SER A 653 -11.17 8.05 -2.31
N ASN A 654 -11.86 7.33 -3.20
CA ASN A 654 -11.43 6.02 -3.64
C ASN A 654 -11.27 4.99 -2.52
N VAL A 655 -12.12 5.04 -1.54
CA VAL A 655 -12.15 4.08 -0.43
C VAL A 655 -13.57 3.86 0.05
N ASN A 656 -14.01 2.62 0.10
CA ASN A 656 -15.27 2.27 0.77
C ASN A 656 -15.01 2.17 2.28
N LEU A 657 -14.92 3.34 2.92
CA LEU A 657 -14.43 3.52 4.28
C LEU A 657 -15.15 2.66 5.32
N ILE A 658 -16.48 2.64 5.28
CA ILE A 658 -17.30 1.88 6.22
C ILE A 658 -17.09 0.37 6.01
N ASN A 659 -17.06 -0.07 4.75
CA ASN A 659 -16.87 -1.48 4.46
C ASN A 659 -15.45 -1.99 4.77
N ASN A 660 -14.47 -1.10 4.68
CA ASN A 660 -13.07 -1.43 4.97
C ASN A 660 -12.67 -1.20 6.44
N ALA A 661 -13.51 -0.54 7.22
CA ALA A 661 -13.22 -0.32 8.64
C ALA A 661 -13.27 -1.65 9.40
N LYS A 662 -12.26 -1.94 10.20
CA LYS A 662 -12.23 -3.14 11.05
C LYS A 662 -13.43 -3.25 11.98
N TRP A 663 -13.90 -2.12 12.45
CA TRP A 663 -15.04 -2.04 13.32
C TRP A 663 -16.02 -1.00 12.81
N ALA A 664 -16.64 -1.30 11.66
CA ALA A 664 -17.61 -0.43 10.99
C ALA A 664 -18.71 0.03 11.94
N TYR A 665 -19.23 -0.88 12.78
CA TYR A 665 -20.23 -0.55 13.77
C TYR A 665 -19.75 0.54 14.74
N GLY A 666 -18.53 0.45 15.24
CA GLY A 666 -17.95 1.48 16.11
C GLY A 666 -17.78 2.82 15.41
N VAL A 667 -17.37 2.81 14.13
CA VAL A 667 -17.28 4.04 13.33
C VAL A 667 -18.67 4.69 13.18
N ILE A 668 -19.68 3.91 12.85
CA ILE A 668 -21.06 4.40 12.68
C ILE A 668 -21.62 4.92 14.00
N LYS A 669 -21.40 4.23 15.11
CA LYS A 669 -21.98 4.56 16.41
C LYS A 669 -21.22 5.64 17.19
N ASN A 670 -19.89 5.65 17.10
CA ASN A 670 -19.05 6.48 17.97
C ASN A 670 -18.38 7.64 17.25
N VAL A 671 -18.04 7.48 15.96
CA VAL A 671 -17.32 8.52 15.19
C VAL A 671 -18.30 9.37 14.40
N ASN A 672 -19.13 8.75 13.55
CA ASN A 672 -20.02 9.49 12.65
C ASN A 672 -20.96 10.48 13.34
N PRO A 673 -21.57 10.20 14.50
CA PRO A 673 -22.44 11.16 15.17
C PRO A 673 -21.70 12.42 15.63
N LYS A 674 -20.40 12.35 15.89
CA LYS A 674 -19.57 13.48 16.34
C LYS A 674 -19.00 14.31 15.18
N VAL A 675 -19.03 13.78 13.94
CA VAL A 675 -18.49 14.44 12.74
C VAL A 675 -19.52 15.41 12.17
N GLU A 676 -19.06 16.60 11.78
CA GLU A 676 -19.93 17.67 11.26
C GLU A 676 -19.98 17.70 9.73
N MET A 677 -18.99 17.09 9.06
CA MET A 677 -18.98 16.98 7.61
C MET A 677 -18.28 15.68 7.16
N ILE A 678 -18.94 14.91 6.31
CA ILE A 678 -18.36 13.74 5.63
C ILE A 678 -18.54 13.94 4.13
N VAL A 679 -17.43 14.06 3.42
CA VAL A 679 -17.39 14.20 1.95
C VAL A 679 -16.82 12.93 1.35
N ALA A 680 -17.54 12.31 0.44
CA ALA A 680 -17.12 11.14 -0.33
C ALA A 680 -16.88 11.51 -1.80
N ILE A 681 -15.76 11.09 -2.34
CA ILE A 681 -15.42 11.22 -3.77
C ILE A 681 -15.29 9.80 -4.31
N ASP A 682 -16.22 9.37 -5.14
CA ASP A 682 -16.24 7.99 -5.66
C ASP A 682 -16.95 7.90 -7.00
N ILE A 683 -16.78 6.76 -7.68
CA ILE A 683 -17.38 6.47 -8.98
C ILE A 683 -18.84 6.05 -8.82
N GLN A 684 -19.15 5.30 -7.78
CA GLN A 684 -20.47 4.68 -7.60
C GLN A 684 -20.96 4.80 -6.16
N MET A 685 -22.26 4.68 -5.97
CA MET A 685 -22.88 4.63 -4.66
C MET A 685 -22.36 3.42 -3.88
N THR A 686 -21.74 3.68 -2.76
CA THR A 686 -21.17 2.66 -1.86
C THR A 686 -21.82 2.79 -0.47
N ALA A 687 -21.70 1.76 0.37
CA ALA A 687 -22.15 1.84 1.76
C ALA A 687 -21.53 3.04 2.51
N SER A 688 -20.32 3.44 2.19
CA SER A 688 -19.69 4.62 2.80
C SER A 688 -20.35 5.93 2.40
N ILE A 689 -20.87 6.00 1.18
CA ILE A 689 -21.58 7.19 0.68
C ILE A 689 -22.94 7.33 1.33
N GLU A 690 -23.62 6.24 1.63
CA GLU A 690 -24.88 6.27 2.36
C GLU A 690 -24.76 6.98 3.73
N TYR A 691 -23.58 6.91 4.34
CA TYR A 691 -23.25 7.62 5.57
C TYR A 691 -22.52 8.95 5.38
N ALA A 692 -22.33 9.40 4.14
CA ALA A 692 -21.72 10.70 3.86
C ALA A 692 -22.76 11.83 3.87
N ASP A 693 -22.28 13.05 3.98
CA ASP A 693 -23.12 14.26 3.87
C ASP A 693 -23.14 14.79 2.44
N ILE A 694 -22.01 14.67 1.73
CA ILE A 694 -21.87 15.09 0.33
C ILE A 694 -21.16 13.96 -0.43
N ALA A 695 -21.69 13.60 -1.59
CA ALA A 695 -21.01 12.71 -2.52
C ALA A 695 -20.74 13.42 -3.85
N LEU A 696 -19.50 13.34 -4.29
CA LEU A 696 -19.00 13.94 -5.51
C LEU A 696 -18.62 12.85 -6.52
N PRO A 697 -19.20 12.84 -7.73
CA PRO A 697 -18.95 11.81 -8.73
C PRO A 697 -17.56 11.96 -9.33
N ALA A 698 -16.73 10.93 -9.13
CA ALA A 698 -15.39 10.85 -9.69
C ALA A 698 -15.39 10.23 -11.10
N ASN A 699 -14.41 10.61 -11.91
CA ASN A 699 -14.10 9.90 -13.15
C ASN A 699 -13.51 8.51 -12.84
N SER A 700 -13.82 7.54 -13.68
CA SER A 700 -13.10 6.28 -13.70
C SER A 700 -11.75 6.42 -14.43
N TRP A 701 -10.89 5.42 -14.32
CA TRP A 701 -9.62 5.37 -15.06
C TRP A 701 -9.77 5.44 -16.59
N LEU A 702 -10.95 5.10 -17.13
CA LEU A 702 -11.28 5.19 -18.53
C LEU A 702 -11.60 6.63 -18.98
N GLU A 703 -11.95 7.49 -18.05
CA GLU A 703 -12.45 8.85 -18.27
C GLU A 703 -11.44 9.97 -17.95
N PHE A 704 -10.25 9.65 -17.46
CA PHE A 704 -9.26 10.67 -17.09
C PHE A 704 -8.88 11.57 -18.27
N GLU A 705 -9.15 12.85 -18.14
CA GLU A 705 -8.84 13.85 -19.17
C GLU A 705 -7.34 14.21 -19.18
N GLY A 706 -6.67 14.12 -18.04
CA GLY A 706 -5.24 14.37 -17.91
C GLY A 706 -4.41 13.10 -17.72
N LEU A 707 -3.10 13.23 -17.84
CA LEU A 707 -2.17 12.15 -17.58
C LEU A 707 -2.18 11.77 -16.09
N GLU A 708 -2.03 10.50 -15.84
CA GLU A 708 -1.84 9.93 -14.50
C GLU A 708 -0.65 8.98 -14.52
N ILE A 709 -0.04 8.76 -13.35
CA ILE A 709 1.13 7.91 -13.18
C ILE A 709 0.91 6.91 -12.05
N THR A 710 1.34 5.68 -12.24
CA THR A 710 1.28 4.63 -11.22
C THR A 710 2.42 3.64 -11.36
N ALA A 711 2.66 2.88 -10.33
CA ALA A 711 3.50 1.69 -10.32
C ALA A 711 2.82 0.61 -9.47
N SER A 712 3.18 -0.63 -9.68
CA SER A 712 2.66 -1.79 -8.96
C SER A 712 3.77 -2.50 -8.20
N CYS A 713 3.40 -3.28 -7.19
CA CYS A 713 4.31 -4.24 -6.57
C CYS A 713 4.37 -5.58 -7.30
N SER A 714 3.33 -5.91 -8.07
CA SER A 714 3.22 -7.22 -8.75
C SER A 714 3.86 -7.25 -10.13
N ASN A 715 4.05 -6.10 -10.75
CA ASN A 715 4.76 -5.95 -12.01
C ASN A 715 5.77 -4.81 -11.93
N PRO A 716 6.86 -4.86 -12.72
CA PRO A 716 7.96 -3.90 -12.60
C PRO A 716 7.73 -2.60 -13.35
N PHE A 717 6.53 -2.29 -13.78
CA PHE A 717 6.28 -1.14 -14.62
C PHE A 717 5.82 0.08 -13.84
N LEU A 718 6.56 1.17 -13.99
CA LEU A 718 5.95 2.51 -13.85
C LEU A 718 5.14 2.76 -15.12
N GLN A 719 3.90 3.18 -14.95
CA GLN A 719 2.98 3.37 -16.05
C GLN A 719 2.38 4.77 -16.02
N ILE A 720 2.29 5.38 -17.19
CA ILE A 720 1.66 6.68 -17.40
C ILE A 720 0.55 6.49 -18.41
N TRP A 721 -0.63 7.02 -18.13
CA TRP A 721 -1.78 6.88 -19.02
C TRP A 721 -2.72 8.06 -18.87
N LYS A 722 -3.67 8.15 -19.77
CA LYS A 722 -4.88 8.97 -19.64
C LYS A 722 -6.09 8.15 -20.07
N GLY A 723 -7.27 8.63 -19.77
CA GLY A 723 -8.49 8.05 -20.26
C GLY A 723 -8.63 8.20 -21.79
N GLY A 724 -9.58 7.51 -22.34
CA GLY A 724 -9.84 7.51 -23.77
C GLY A 724 -11.31 7.79 -24.13
N ILE A 725 -12.15 8.07 -23.15
CA ILE A 725 -13.52 8.55 -23.33
C ILE A 725 -13.72 9.83 -22.52
N PRO A 726 -14.63 10.71 -22.94
CA PRO A 726 -15.00 11.86 -22.11
C PRO A 726 -15.63 11.40 -20.79
N PRO A 727 -15.67 12.27 -19.77
CA PRO A 727 -16.39 12.00 -18.54
C PRO A 727 -17.83 11.56 -18.80
N VAL A 728 -18.24 10.51 -18.09
CA VAL A 728 -19.61 9.98 -18.19
C VAL A 728 -20.46 10.69 -17.14
N PHE A 729 -21.60 11.21 -17.55
CA PHE A 729 -22.47 12.07 -16.77
C PHE A 729 -21.74 13.38 -16.34
N ASP A 730 -22.04 13.89 -15.16
CA ASP A 730 -21.43 15.11 -14.61
C ASP A 730 -20.28 14.77 -13.64
N SER A 731 -19.48 13.74 -13.97
CA SER A 731 -18.31 13.32 -13.17
C SER A 731 -17.08 14.19 -13.47
N ARG A 732 -16.18 14.28 -12.52
CA ARG A 732 -14.92 15.02 -12.64
C ARG A 732 -13.74 14.18 -12.14
N ASP A 733 -12.57 14.49 -12.65
CA ASP A 733 -11.33 13.93 -12.18
C ASP A 733 -11.05 14.32 -10.71
N ASP A 734 -10.55 13.39 -9.90
CA ASP A 734 -10.26 13.62 -8.48
C ASP A 734 -9.38 14.84 -8.24
N LEU A 735 -8.32 15.01 -9.02
CA LEU A 735 -7.46 16.19 -8.88
C LEU A 735 -8.22 17.49 -9.13
N MET A 736 -9.12 17.49 -10.12
CA MET A 736 -9.95 18.65 -10.43
C MET A 736 -11.01 18.93 -9.37
N ILE A 737 -11.55 17.89 -8.72
CA ILE A 737 -12.44 18.04 -7.57
C ILE A 737 -11.69 18.70 -6.41
N LEU A 738 -10.49 18.23 -6.09
CA LEU A 738 -9.67 18.77 -5.01
C LEU A 738 -9.20 20.19 -5.30
N ALA A 739 -8.79 20.45 -6.54
CA ALA A 739 -8.46 21.81 -7.00
C ALA A 739 -9.68 22.75 -6.93
N GLY A 740 -10.88 22.23 -7.22
CA GLY A 740 -12.13 22.95 -7.08
C GLY A 740 -12.45 23.33 -5.64
N ILE A 741 -12.21 22.43 -4.68
CA ILE A 741 -12.34 22.73 -3.24
C ILE A 741 -11.33 23.82 -2.85
N ALA A 742 -10.08 23.73 -3.30
CA ALA A 742 -9.06 24.74 -3.05
C ALA A 742 -9.44 26.11 -3.61
N LYS A 743 -9.98 26.15 -4.83
CA LYS A 743 -10.51 27.38 -5.44
C LYS A 743 -11.65 27.97 -4.62
N ALA A 744 -12.59 27.14 -4.18
CA ALA A 744 -13.69 27.61 -3.31
C ALA A 744 -13.18 28.11 -1.95
N LEU A 745 -12.14 27.50 -1.36
CA LEU A 745 -11.48 28.01 -0.17
C LEU A 745 -10.87 29.41 -0.41
N ALA A 746 -10.22 29.61 -1.56
CA ALA A 746 -9.68 30.93 -1.92
C ALA A 746 -10.79 32.00 -2.02
N GLU A 747 -11.92 31.64 -2.61
CA GLU A 747 -13.09 32.54 -2.74
C GLU A 747 -13.72 32.84 -1.39
N VAL A 748 -13.85 31.87 -0.50
CA VAL A 748 -14.45 32.03 0.83
C VAL A 748 -13.54 32.81 1.80
N THR A 749 -12.23 32.57 1.75
CA THR A 749 -11.25 33.14 2.68
C THR A 749 -10.61 34.44 2.16
N GLY A 750 -10.68 34.70 0.85
CA GLY A 750 -9.93 35.78 0.19
C GLY A 750 -8.44 35.47 0.00
N ASP A 751 -7.96 34.27 0.37
CA ASP A 751 -6.56 33.90 0.24
C ASP A 751 -6.30 33.17 -1.08
N ARG A 752 -5.79 33.86 -2.07
CA ARG A 752 -5.51 33.33 -3.40
C ARG A 752 -4.48 32.20 -3.41
N ARG A 753 -3.67 32.02 -2.35
CA ARG A 753 -2.64 30.96 -2.28
C ARG A 753 -3.25 29.56 -2.43
N PHE A 754 -4.49 29.36 -1.97
CA PHE A 754 -5.21 28.09 -2.20
C PHE A 754 -5.36 27.77 -3.69
N THR A 755 -5.75 28.77 -4.50
CA THR A 755 -5.85 28.60 -5.96
C THR A 755 -4.47 28.49 -6.62
N ASP A 756 -3.53 29.33 -6.21
CA ASP A 756 -2.17 29.30 -6.76
C ASP A 756 -1.49 27.95 -6.52
N TYR A 757 -1.77 27.31 -5.38
CA TYR A 757 -1.25 26.00 -5.02
C TYR A 757 -1.73 24.87 -5.95
N PHE A 758 -2.90 25.02 -6.59
CA PHE A 758 -3.47 24.08 -7.56
C PHE A 758 -3.47 24.63 -9.00
N LYS A 759 -2.78 25.73 -9.27
CA LYS A 759 -2.77 26.38 -10.57
C LYS A 759 -2.44 25.42 -11.72
N PHE A 760 -1.43 24.55 -11.54
CA PHE A 760 -1.04 23.56 -12.54
C PHE A 760 -2.19 22.64 -12.94
N ALA A 761 -3.02 22.22 -11.98
CA ALA A 761 -4.18 21.37 -12.24
C ALA A 761 -5.30 22.17 -12.93
N LEU A 762 -5.61 23.37 -12.41
CA LEU A 762 -6.64 24.24 -12.97
C LEU A 762 -6.34 24.72 -14.41
N GLU A 763 -5.07 24.80 -14.77
CA GLU A 763 -4.59 25.13 -16.12
C GLU A 763 -4.37 23.89 -17.01
N GLY A 764 -4.69 22.70 -16.53
CA GLY A 764 -4.53 21.45 -17.28
C GLY A 764 -3.09 21.02 -17.53
N ARG A 765 -2.12 21.55 -16.74
CA ARG A 765 -0.67 21.27 -16.87
C ARG A 765 -0.20 20.15 -15.96
N ARG A 766 -0.90 19.04 -15.97
CA ARG A 766 -0.63 17.88 -15.09
C ARG A 766 0.72 17.24 -15.40
N GLU A 767 1.14 17.27 -16.64
CA GLU A 767 2.45 16.78 -17.14
C GLU A 767 3.63 17.44 -16.43
N VAL A 768 3.53 18.70 -16.06
CA VAL A 768 4.55 19.42 -15.30
C VAL A 768 4.79 18.78 -13.94
N TYR A 769 3.71 18.40 -13.28
CA TYR A 769 3.80 17.75 -11.97
C TYR A 769 4.33 16.31 -12.07
N ILE A 770 3.96 15.58 -13.13
CA ILE A 770 4.51 14.24 -13.38
C ILE A 770 6.02 14.33 -13.64
N GLN A 771 6.46 15.27 -14.47
CA GLN A 771 7.90 15.46 -14.72
C GLN A 771 8.64 15.78 -13.42
N ARG A 772 8.09 16.63 -12.57
CA ARG A 772 8.65 16.91 -11.26
C ARG A 772 8.77 15.67 -10.39
N LEU A 773 7.74 14.79 -10.34
CA LEU A 773 7.83 13.51 -9.64
C LEU A 773 8.98 12.65 -10.15
N LEU A 774 9.16 12.57 -11.47
CA LEU A 774 10.27 11.84 -12.09
C LEU A 774 11.62 12.44 -11.70
N ASP A 775 11.77 13.75 -11.75
CA ASP A 775 13.03 14.45 -11.47
C ASP A 775 13.45 14.38 -9.98
N THR A 776 12.48 14.29 -9.07
CA THR A 776 12.74 14.29 -7.61
C THR A 776 12.89 12.89 -7.02
N SER A 777 12.45 11.85 -7.70
CA SER A 777 12.63 10.47 -7.26
C SER A 777 14.01 9.93 -7.69
N THR A 778 14.74 9.33 -6.77
CA THR A 778 16.06 8.74 -7.05
C THR A 778 16.00 7.63 -8.09
N THR A 779 14.89 6.92 -8.18
CA THR A 779 14.71 5.80 -9.12
C THR A 779 14.39 6.26 -10.54
N THR A 780 13.82 7.46 -10.69
CA THR A 780 13.34 7.98 -11.98
C THR A 780 14.06 9.26 -12.42
N ALA A 781 14.99 9.77 -11.62
CA ALA A 781 15.75 10.98 -11.94
C ALA A 781 16.49 10.83 -13.28
N GLY A 782 16.30 11.80 -14.16
CA GLY A 782 16.89 11.78 -15.50
C GLY A 782 15.97 11.27 -16.61
N TYR A 783 14.87 10.60 -16.28
CA TYR A 783 13.87 10.19 -17.26
C TYR A 783 12.93 11.36 -17.60
N LYS A 784 12.68 11.53 -18.90
CA LYS A 784 11.76 12.57 -19.39
C LYS A 784 10.40 11.98 -19.73
N LEU A 785 9.35 12.63 -19.25
CA LEU A 785 7.98 12.23 -19.54
C LEU A 785 7.73 12.09 -21.06
N ALA A 786 8.23 13.03 -21.85
CA ALA A 786 8.08 12.99 -23.31
C ALA A 786 8.72 11.72 -23.92
N ASP A 787 9.88 11.30 -23.45
CA ASP A 787 10.56 10.08 -23.90
C ASP A 787 9.75 8.82 -23.52
N ILE A 788 9.19 8.80 -22.32
CA ILE A 788 8.35 7.69 -21.85
C ILE A 788 7.09 7.59 -22.71
N MET A 789 6.42 8.72 -22.95
CA MET A 789 5.20 8.76 -23.76
C MET A 789 5.45 8.41 -25.23
N ALA A 790 6.64 8.71 -25.76
CA ALA A 790 7.07 8.33 -27.09
C ALA A 790 7.44 6.83 -27.24
N GLY A 791 7.48 6.07 -26.13
CA GLY A 791 7.79 4.65 -26.16
C GLY A 791 9.28 4.32 -26.17
N LYS A 792 10.14 5.25 -25.73
CA LYS A 792 11.60 5.02 -25.66
C LYS A 792 11.98 3.91 -24.67
N TYR A 793 11.19 3.72 -23.62
CA TYR A 793 11.47 2.79 -22.53
C TYR A 793 10.38 1.72 -22.33
N GLY A 794 9.40 1.70 -23.19
CA GLY A 794 8.27 0.79 -23.13
C GLY A 794 7.28 1.03 -24.28
N PRO A 795 6.06 0.50 -24.23
CA PRO A 795 5.10 0.74 -25.28
C PRO A 795 4.76 2.24 -25.37
N PRO A 796 4.54 2.76 -26.59
CA PRO A 796 4.07 4.13 -26.78
C PRO A 796 2.82 4.42 -25.95
N GLY A 797 2.73 5.60 -25.36
CA GLY A 797 1.64 5.96 -24.48
C GLY A 797 1.91 5.69 -22.99
N GLY A 798 3.16 5.31 -22.64
CA GLY A 798 3.67 5.43 -21.30
C GLY A 798 3.74 4.17 -20.46
N ALA A 799 4.74 3.34 -20.70
CA ALA A 799 5.20 2.38 -19.71
C ALA A 799 6.73 2.45 -19.62
N LEU A 800 7.23 2.32 -18.42
CA LEU A 800 8.64 2.25 -18.11
C LEU A 800 8.87 1.15 -17.08
N MET A 801 9.70 0.18 -17.38
CA MET A 801 10.11 -0.83 -16.44
C MET A 801 11.12 -0.24 -15.45
N LEU A 802 10.80 -0.28 -14.16
CA LEU A 802 11.62 0.36 -13.12
C LEU A 802 12.32 -0.63 -12.21
N PHE A 803 11.66 -1.73 -11.90
CA PHE A 803 12.22 -2.68 -10.96
C PHE A 803 13.19 -3.59 -11.65
N ARG A 804 14.20 -3.97 -10.91
CA ARG A 804 15.09 -5.05 -11.33
C ARG A 804 14.31 -6.35 -11.30
N THR A 805 14.48 -7.10 -12.33
CA THR A 805 13.96 -8.45 -12.45
C THR A 805 15.08 -9.46 -12.21
N TYR A 806 14.82 -10.72 -12.47
CA TYR A 806 15.86 -11.74 -12.37
C TYR A 806 17.19 -11.31 -13.01
N PRO A 807 18.35 -11.53 -12.38
CA PRO A 807 18.55 -12.24 -11.10
C PRO A 807 18.52 -11.34 -9.85
N ARG A 808 18.38 -10.05 -9.99
CA ARG A 808 18.51 -9.06 -8.92
C ARG A 808 17.19 -8.79 -8.22
N ILE A 809 16.81 -9.69 -7.33
CA ILE A 809 15.64 -9.55 -6.46
C ILE A 809 15.98 -8.74 -5.19
N PRO A 810 14.98 -8.41 -4.36
CA PRO A 810 15.22 -7.76 -3.07
C PRO A 810 16.28 -8.48 -2.23
N PHE A 811 17.15 -7.70 -1.61
CA PHE A 811 18.32 -8.16 -0.82
C PHE A 811 19.41 -8.91 -1.61
N TRP A 812 19.39 -8.85 -2.94
CA TRP A 812 20.48 -9.38 -3.74
C TRP A 812 21.81 -8.77 -3.35
N GLU A 813 21.89 -7.43 -3.25
CA GLU A 813 23.11 -6.71 -2.92
C GLU A 813 23.59 -7.01 -1.49
N GLN A 814 22.65 -7.22 -0.55
CA GLN A 814 23.02 -7.57 0.84
C GLN A 814 23.68 -8.93 0.91
N VAL A 815 23.14 -9.91 0.20
CA VAL A 815 23.65 -11.29 0.27
C VAL A 815 24.80 -11.51 -0.72
N HIS A 816 24.70 -11.01 -1.95
CA HIS A 816 25.67 -11.21 -3.01
C HIS A 816 26.88 -10.27 -2.87
N ASP A 817 26.63 -8.97 -2.69
CA ASP A 817 27.68 -7.94 -2.64
C ASP A 817 28.09 -7.59 -1.21
N SER A 818 27.52 -8.29 -0.22
CA SER A 818 27.80 -8.10 1.21
C SER A 818 27.57 -6.66 1.66
N LEU A 819 26.48 -6.04 1.20
CA LEU A 819 26.03 -4.77 1.74
C LEU A 819 25.26 -5.01 3.05
N PRO A 820 25.28 -4.05 4.00
CA PRO A 820 24.50 -4.19 5.21
C PRO A 820 23.01 -4.18 4.91
N PHE A 821 22.23 -4.93 5.70
CA PHE A 821 20.78 -4.78 5.74
C PHE A 821 20.42 -3.43 6.36
N HIS A 822 19.15 -3.04 6.21
CA HIS A 822 18.66 -1.71 6.62
C HIS A 822 18.33 -1.62 8.11
N THR A 823 18.86 -2.53 8.90
CA THR A 823 18.73 -2.64 10.35
C THR A 823 19.84 -1.89 11.08
N ASP A 824 19.70 -1.71 12.37
CA ASP A 824 20.70 -1.08 13.22
C ASP A 824 22.05 -1.81 13.20
N THR A 825 22.01 -3.13 13.15
CA THR A 825 23.21 -3.97 13.12
C THR A 825 23.77 -4.20 11.73
N GLY A 826 23.06 -3.81 10.67
CA GLY A 826 23.37 -4.17 9.29
C GLY A 826 23.09 -5.65 8.96
N ARG A 827 22.41 -6.38 9.86
CA ARG A 827 22.11 -7.82 9.76
C ARG A 827 20.63 -8.07 9.81
N LEU A 828 20.19 -9.26 9.41
CA LEU A 828 18.82 -9.73 9.63
C LEU A 828 18.60 -9.93 11.12
N HIS A 829 17.54 -9.37 11.65
CA HIS A 829 17.20 -9.44 13.06
C HIS A 829 16.21 -10.56 13.35
N ALA A 830 16.60 -11.51 14.18
CA ALA A 830 15.71 -12.40 14.89
C ALA A 830 15.17 -11.75 16.18
N TYR A 831 15.85 -10.74 16.69
CA TYR A 831 15.64 -10.15 18.00
C TYR A 831 15.31 -8.66 17.93
N ALA A 832 14.29 -8.25 18.65
CA ALA A 832 13.92 -6.84 18.79
C ALA A 832 14.46 -6.29 20.13
N ASP A 833 15.56 -5.53 20.07
CA ASP A 833 16.19 -4.89 21.23
C ASP A 833 15.59 -3.49 21.47
N VAL A 834 14.27 -3.44 21.69
CA VAL A 834 13.54 -2.18 21.87
C VAL A 834 12.62 -2.26 23.08
N PRO A 835 13.04 -1.68 24.24
CA PRO A 835 12.24 -1.73 25.47
C PRO A 835 10.82 -1.20 25.32
N GLU A 836 10.64 -0.22 24.46
CA GLU A 836 9.35 0.42 24.21
C GLU A 836 8.31 -0.57 23.65
N ALA A 837 8.75 -1.60 22.97
CA ALA A 837 7.86 -2.64 22.45
C ALA A 837 7.18 -3.43 23.58
N ILE A 838 7.82 -3.62 24.71
CA ILE A 838 7.26 -4.36 25.87
C ILE A 838 6.04 -3.66 26.44
N GLU A 839 6.03 -2.34 26.52
CA GLU A 839 4.88 -1.58 27.04
C GLU A 839 3.59 -1.87 26.25
N TYR A 840 3.74 -2.33 25.02
CA TYR A 840 2.64 -2.63 24.12
C TYR A 840 2.32 -4.12 24.04
N GLY A 841 3.00 -4.95 24.81
CA GLY A 841 2.83 -6.40 24.81
C GLY A 841 3.54 -7.12 23.69
N GLU A 842 4.50 -6.46 23.04
CA GLU A 842 5.37 -7.08 22.04
C GLU A 842 6.54 -7.78 22.72
N ASN A 843 6.96 -8.90 22.19
CA ASN A 843 8.10 -9.66 22.72
C ASN A 843 9.42 -9.28 22.05
N PHE A 844 10.51 -9.38 22.82
CA PHE A 844 11.86 -9.22 22.27
C PHE A 844 12.25 -10.34 21.30
N ILE A 845 11.75 -11.55 21.56
CA ILE A 845 12.16 -12.76 20.86
C ILE A 845 11.02 -13.31 20.05
#